data_5b11b343c95d39ee5793134b5b1bf9bb
#
_entry.id   5b11b343c95d39ee5793134b5b1bf9bb
#
_cell.length_a   1.000
_cell.length_b   1.000
_cell.length_c   1.000
_cell.angle_alpha   90.00
_cell.angle_beta   90.00
_cell.angle_gamma   90.00
#
_symmetry.space_group_name_H-M   'P 1'
#
loop_
_entity.id
_entity.type
_entity.pdbx_description
1 polymer ?
#
loop_
_entity_poly.entity_id
_entity_poly.type
_entity_poly.pdbx_seq_one_letter_code
_entity_poly.pdbx_strand_id
1 'polypeptide(L)'
;MRKTFALTFLMLFSLCAFAAAVQTPPATMESAKELYFSSKPEEALNQYIEISKRDKNKTAFLNAIFIALELAKPRLAVDTSAEAIKLFPTDTTVLEFAARAYLANGNNLHAENLFSLLDSADLEQDDFYHIGMARAQMGMQEYKLAETNLIKASKGANAALANFLLGELYFKEKNYFFAAKHYKIALDLDSQFLEAHKKYGDSLMNLQRYKEAWQSYKNVQAADAQYKEVAKALKELSALYKPAVNDLAIPETTRNHTNIKNPENYTGKPFPKIRVGLGAKINGAPKGVSEIRFSTSHKFNAVSGGKTLVKDGENKTYWTVKVIKGVPYLISPKGKQISFKKSLKITQESTPENAHTIIVKNMLVGHGTTWISREDKEYRGEMEFIYSPKAGGIYLVNHVNMEEYLYGVVAAEMPSKFPIEALKAQAIIARTYAEKAKGKHKAWGYDVCDTQHCQVYGGVKSERERTNSAAEATQGLILEYNNKPIEAVFSSNCGGFTQSSKEAGWFDTPYLKPVSDYINLEPENFEPYNFSLLLQYPQDAYSKYFNNVSKSNFRWVRYVEEPILRQVVAHKKDIGKIKEIIILGRGHSGYVNKVKITGTAGTLILTKENQIKKYLALGLLRSTYFTIEPVLENGSTKAFIFYGGGWGHGVGLCQTGAGGRAESGQDFKEILTHYYTNIDIKDIRDK
;
A
#
# COMPACT_ATOMS: atom_id res chain seq x y z
N MET A 1 -45.83 -23.00 76.85
CA MET A 1 -47.14 -23.65 76.73
C MET A 1 -47.69 -23.42 75.35
N ARG A 2 -48.23 -24.51 74.79
CA ARG A 2 -49.07 -24.67 73.60
C ARG A 2 -48.40 -24.41 72.24
N LYS A 3 -48.19 -25.54 71.59
CA LYS A 3 -47.98 -25.82 70.17
C LYS A 3 -49.28 -25.50 69.39
N THR A 4 -49.09 -25.00 68.14
CA THR A 4 -50.10 -25.17 67.13
C THR A 4 -49.42 -25.54 65.82
N PHE A 5 -49.73 -26.73 65.31
CA PHE A 5 -49.33 -27.27 64.00
C PHE A 5 -50.18 -26.58 62.93
N ALA A 6 -49.53 -26.14 61.86
CA ALA A 6 -50.27 -25.87 60.61
C ALA A 6 -49.63 -26.71 59.51
N LEU A 7 -50.37 -27.66 59.02
CA LEU A 7 -50.11 -28.43 57.78
C LEU A 7 -50.23 -27.52 56.58
N THR A 8 -49.19 -27.43 55.80
CA THR A 8 -49.26 -26.80 54.49
C THR A 8 -49.07 -27.86 53.42
N PHE A 9 -50.09 -28.01 52.63
CA PHE A 9 -50.25 -28.92 51.49
C PHE A 9 -49.23 -28.46 50.41
N LEU A 10 -48.27 -29.31 50.00
CA LEU A 10 -47.46 -29.16 48.85
C LEU A 10 -48.17 -29.58 47.60
N MET A 11 -48.74 -28.70 46.84
CA MET A 11 -49.09 -28.93 45.43
C MET A 11 -47.86 -28.92 44.58
N LEU A 12 -47.44 -30.07 44.08
CA LEU A 12 -46.46 -30.17 42.97
C LEU A 12 -47.17 -29.73 41.68
N PHE A 13 -46.90 -28.54 41.24
CA PHE A 13 -47.08 -28.15 39.85
C PHE A 13 -45.87 -28.60 39.08
N SER A 14 -45.95 -29.66 38.31
CA SER A 14 -45.01 -30.02 37.28
C SER A 14 -45.16 -29.01 36.13
N LEU A 15 -44.34 -27.97 36.12
CA LEU A 15 -44.11 -27.15 34.93
C LEU A 15 -43.30 -27.99 33.96
N CYS A 16 -43.94 -28.63 32.99
CA CYS A 16 -43.31 -29.00 31.74
C CYS A 16 -42.95 -27.69 30.99
N ALA A 17 -41.77 -27.21 31.19
CA ALA A 17 -41.18 -26.20 30.32
C ALA A 17 -40.97 -26.85 28.95
N PHE A 18 -41.93 -26.71 28.05
CA PHE A 18 -41.67 -26.83 26.63
C PHE A 18 -40.64 -25.75 26.30
N ALA A 19 -39.37 -26.12 26.26
CA ALA A 19 -38.37 -25.35 25.55
C ALA A 19 -38.78 -25.39 24.07
N ALA A 20 -39.55 -24.40 23.64
CA ALA A 20 -39.71 -24.14 22.23
C ALA A 20 -38.29 -23.95 21.71
N ALA A 21 -37.78 -24.91 20.97
CA ALA A 21 -36.60 -24.75 20.19
C ALA A 21 -36.85 -23.51 19.30
N VAL A 22 -36.18 -22.43 19.57
CA VAL A 22 -36.18 -21.29 18.68
C VAL A 22 -35.65 -21.85 17.36
N GLN A 23 -36.55 -22.17 16.44
CA GLN A 23 -36.14 -22.55 15.09
C GLN A 23 -35.41 -21.35 14.53
N THR A 24 -34.10 -21.46 14.43
CA THR A 24 -33.31 -20.48 13.66
C THR A 24 -33.95 -20.40 12.28
N PRO A 25 -34.27 -19.19 11.78
CA PRO A 25 -34.81 -19.05 10.44
C PRO A 25 -33.91 -19.76 9.43
N PRO A 26 -34.50 -20.40 8.38
CA PRO A 26 -33.70 -21.11 7.40
C PRO A 26 -32.65 -20.17 6.79
N ALA A 27 -31.45 -20.70 6.52
CA ALA A 27 -30.37 -19.98 5.90
C ALA A 27 -30.82 -19.37 4.56
N THR A 28 -30.48 -18.09 4.34
CA THR A 28 -30.74 -17.35 3.11
C THR A 28 -29.43 -16.84 2.51
N MET A 29 -29.39 -16.59 1.21
CA MET A 29 -28.21 -16.02 0.54
C MET A 29 -27.78 -14.71 1.20
N GLU A 30 -28.74 -13.84 1.55
CA GLU A 30 -28.46 -12.56 2.20
C GLU A 30 -27.87 -12.76 3.61
N SER A 31 -28.46 -13.65 4.44
CA SER A 31 -27.91 -13.92 5.77
C SER A 31 -26.50 -14.51 5.73
N ALA A 32 -26.22 -15.38 4.77
CA ALA A 32 -24.89 -15.96 4.59
C ALA A 32 -23.86 -14.90 4.13
N LYS A 33 -24.26 -14.01 3.22
CA LYS A 33 -23.47 -12.89 2.73
C LYS A 33 -23.13 -11.91 3.87
N GLU A 34 -24.12 -11.52 4.66
CA GLU A 34 -23.91 -10.66 5.84
C GLU A 34 -22.96 -11.28 6.88
N LEU A 35 -23.07 -12.57 7.14
CA LEU A 35 -22.15 -13.28 8.04
C LEU A 35 -20.72 -13.22 7.51
N TYR A 36 -20.51 -13.41 6.21
CA TYR A 36 -19.20 -13.35 5.61
C TYR A 36 -18.55 -11.97 5.79
N PHE A 37 -19.24 -10.90 5.44
CA PHE A 37 -18.75 -9.52 5.57
C PHE A 37 -18.68 -9.03 7.03
N SER A 38 -19.42 -9.67 7.93
CA SER A 38 -19.32 -9.43 9.39
C SER A 38 -18.17 -10.18 10.06
N SER A 39 -17.21 -10.70 9.30
CA SER A 39 -16.05 -11.47 9.79
C SER A 39 -16.42 -12.76 10.53
N LYS A 40 -17.47 -13.44 10.06
CA LYS A 40 -17.94 -14.76 10.50
C LYS A 40 -17.94 -15.77 9.35
N PRO A 41 -16.80 -15.96 8.67
CA PRO A 41 -16.75 -16.77 7.45
C PRO A 41 -17.05 -18.25 7.67
N GLU A 42 -16.83 -18.81 8.89
CA GLU A 42 -17.19 -20.18 9.23
C GLU A 42 -18.72 -20.36 9.26
N GLU A 43 -19.46 -19.42 9.87
CA GLU A 43 -20.92 -19.44 9.92
C GLU A 43 -21.50 -19.23 8.50
N ALA A 44 -20.93 -18.32 7.72
CA ALA A 44 -21.30 -18.09 6.33
C ALA A 44 -21.09 -19.35 5.47
N LEU A 45 -19.95 -20.02 5.59
CA LEU A 45 -19.65 -21.26 4.89
C LEU A 45 -20.71 -22.33 5.15
N ASN A 46 -21.07 -22.53 6.42
CA ASN A 46 -22.10 -23.53 6.81
C ASN A 46 -23.45 -23.21 6.18
N GLN A 47 -23.86 -21.93 6.18
CA GLN A 47 -25.12 -21.52 5.54
C GLN A 47 -25.06 -21.68 4.01
N TYR A 48 -23.97 -21.30 3.34
CA TYR A 48 -23.84 -21.52 1.90
C TYR A 48 -23.86 -23.00 1.52
N ILE A 49 -23.25 -23.88 2.31
CA ILE A 49 -23.33 -25.34 2.10
C ILE A 49 -24.79 -25.84 2.28
N GLU A 50 -25.51 -25.38 3.30
CA GLU A 50 -26.90 -25.71 3.51
C GLU A 50 -27.79 -25.31 2.31
N ILE A 51 -27.64 -24.02 1.87
CA ILE A 51 -28.39 -23.47 0.75
C ILE A 51 -28.05 -24.22 -0.55
N SER A 52 -26.76 -24.49 -0.79
CA SER A 52 -26.32 -25.18 -2.01
C SER A 52 -26.97 -26.56 -2.16
N LYS A 53 -27.09 -27.31 -1.08
CA LYS A 53 -27.73 -28.66 -1.06
C LYS A 53 -29.24 -28.59 -1.15
N ARG A 54 -29.87 -27.71 -0.37
CA ARG A 54 -31.33 -27.57 -0.31
C ARG A 54 -31.87 -27.05 -1.65
N ASP A 55 -31.29 -25.99 -2.17
CA ASP A 55 -31.86 -25.23 -3.30
C ASP A 55 -31.15 -25.54 -4.63
N LYS A 56 -30.11 -26.39 -4.62
CA LYS A 56 -29.22 -26.65 -5.79
C LYS A 56 -28.72 -25.37 -6.44
N ASN A 57 -28.38 -24.37 -5.60
CA ASN A 57 -28.07 -23.03 -6.01
C ASN A 57 -26.56 -22.92 -6.40
N LYS A 58 -26.28 -22.60 -7.68
CA LYS A 58 -24.92 -22.46 -8.20
C LYS A 58 -24.09 -21.43 -7.42
N THR A 59 -24.64 -20.24 -7.17
CA THR A 59 -23.95 -19.16 -6.46
C THR A 59 -23.59 -19.57 -5.04
N ALA A 60 -24.46 -20.32 -4.35
CA ALA A 60 -24.15 -20.85 -3.02
C ALA A 60 -23.00 -21.86 -3.05
N PHE A 61 -22.94 -22.75 -4.07
CA PHE A 61 -21.79 -23.65 -4.27
C PHE A 61 -20.49 -22.87 -4.48
N LEU A 62 -20.48 -21.87 -5.35
CA LEU A 62 -19.30 -21.06 -5.65
C LEU A 62 -18.80 -20.30 -4.39
N ASN A 63 -19.73 -19.70 -3.63
CA ASN A 63 -19.37 -19.05 -2.37
C ASN A 63 -18.83 -20.04 -1.35
N ALA A 64 -19.44 -21.22 -1.22
CA ALA A 64 -18.96 -22.23 -0.29
C ALA A 64 -17.57 -22.73 -0.64
N ILE A 65 -17.28 -23.00 -1.92
CA ILE A 65 -15.95 -23.41 -2.40
C ILE A 65 -14.94 -22.30 -2.12
N PHE A 66 -15.25 -21.06 -2.48
CA PHE A 66 -14.37 -19.90 -2.30
C PHE A 66 -14.05 -19.68 -0.82
N ILE A 67 -15.06 -19.64 0.05
CA ILE A 67 -14.86 -19.42 1.49
C ILE A 67 -14.12 -20.59 2.13
N ALA A 68 -14.39 -21.84 1.70
CA ALA A 68 -13.61 -22.99 2.18
C ALA A 68 -12.13 -22.89 1.84
N LEU A 69 -11.78 -22.37 0.65
CA LEU A 69 -10.38 -22.08 0.26
C LEU A 69 -9.78 -20.97 1.12
N GLU A 70 -10.49 -19.88 1.36
CA GLU A 70 -10.01 -18.79 2.25
C GLU A 70 -9.81 -19.25 3.69
N LEU A 71 -10.59 -20.22 4.16
CA LEU A 71 -10.48 -20.83 5.48
C LEU A 71 -9.45 -21.96 5.54
N ALA A 72 -8.66 -22.17 4.46
CA ALA A 72 -7.70 -23.27 4.34
C ALA A 72 -8.32 -24.66 4.60
N LYS A 73 -9.53 -24.91 4.08
CA LYS A 73 -10.28 -26.17 4.13
C LYS A 73 -10.37 -26.83 2.74
N PRO A 74 -9.23 -27.18 2.10
CA PRO A 74 -9.22 -27.62 0.71
C PRO A 74 -10.02 -28.92 0.49
N ARG A 75 -10.07 -29.84 1.46
CA ARG A 75 -10.89 -31.05 1.35
C ARG A 75 -12.38 -30.73 1.23
N LEU A 76 -12.87 -29.82 2.10
CA LEU A 76 -14.27 -29.38 2.05
C LEU A 76 -14.59 -28.66 0.74
N ALA A 77 -13.64 -27.86 0.22
CA ALA A 77 -13.77 -27.22 -1.09
C ALA A 77 -13.88 -28.27 -2.20
N VAL A 78 -13.07 -29.34 -2.18
CA VAL A 78 -13.13 -30.46 -3.14
C VAL A 78 -14.48 -31.19 -3.04
N ASP A 79 -14.91 -31.56 -1.83
CA ASP A 79 -16.18 -32.27 -1.63
C ASP A 79 -17.37 -31.43 -2.15
N THR A 80 -17.38 -30.14 -1.85
CA THR A 80 -18.41 -29.20 -2.34
C THR A 80 -18.34 -29.04 -3.86
N SER A 81 -17.13 -29.00 -4.43
CA SER A 81 -16.92 -28.93 -5.88
C SER A 81 -17.41 -30.18 -6.61
N ALA A 82 -17.21 -31.37 -6.03
CA ALA A 82 -17.69 -32.63 -6.63
C ALA A 82 -19.22 -32.68 -6.69
N GLU A 83 -19.92 -32.11 -5.70
CA GLU A 83 -21.40 -31.97 -5.74
C GLU A 83 -21.81 -30.92 -6.79
N ALA A 84 -21.11 -29.78 -6.87
CA ALA A 84 -21.40 -28.71 -7.84
C ALA A 84 -21.24 -29.20 -9.30
N ILE A 85 -20.15 -29.92 -9.62
CA ILE A 85 -19.91 -30.46 -10.97
C ILE A 85 -21.00 -31.42 -11.41
N LYS A 86 -21.56 -32.24 -10.52
CA LYS A 86 -22.70 -33.13 -10.86
C LYS A 86 -23.95 -32.38 -11.31
N LEU A 87 -24.16 -31.19 -10.76
CA LEU A 87 -25.34 -30.36 -11.08
C LEU A 87 -25.03 -29.38 -12.26
N PHE A 88 -23.81 -28.95 -12.41
CA PHE A 88 -23.38 -27.93 -13.39
C PHE A 88 -22.11 -28.41 -14.16
N PRO A 89 -22.16 -29.53 -14.87
CA PRO A 89 -20.96 -30.17 -15.43
C PRO A 89 -20.26 -29.39 -16.55
N THR A 90 -20.93 -28.41 -17.17
CA THR A 90 -20.41 -27.60 -18.26
C THR A 90 -20.25 -26.12 -17.89
N ASP A 91 -20.55 -25.74 -16.64
CA ASP A 91 -20.39 -24.35 -16.20
C ASP A 91 -18.91 -24.04 -15.94
N THR A 92 -18.35 -23.15 -16.74
CA THR A 92 -16.92 -22.81 -16.73
C THR A 92 -16.47 -22.26 -15.38
N THR A 93 -17.31 -21.45 -14.71
CA THR A 93 -16.98 -20.92 -13.37
C THR A 93 -16.92 -22.02 -12.31
N VAL A 94 -17.85 -22.97 -12.37
CA VAL A 94 -17.85 -24.13 -11.44
C VAL A 94 -16.61 -24.99 -11.68
N LEU A 95 -16.27 -25.28 -12.95
CA LEU A 95 -15.09 -26.07 -13.31
C LEU A 95 -13.80 -25.37 -12.87
N GLU A 96 -13.68 -24.05 -13.05
CA GLU A 96 -12.52 -23.28 -12.61
C GLU A 96 -12.34 -23.31 -11.09
N PHE A 97 -13.40 -23.02 -10.31
CA PHE A 97 -13.33 -23.07 -8.84
C PHE A 97 -13.03 -24.47 -8.32
N ALA A 98 -13.59 -25.49 -8.97
CA ALA A 98 -13.26 -26.88 -8.68
C ALA A 98 -11.79 -27.21 -8.95
N ALA A 99 -11.25 -26.83 -10.12
CA ALA A 99 -9.84 -27.04 -10.45
C ALA A 99 -8.92 -26.40 -9.41
N ARG A 100 -9.23 -25.19 -8.98
CA ARG A 100 -8.49 -24.49 -7.89
C ARG A 100 -8.58 -25.22 -6.56
N ALA A 101 -9.76 -25.76 -6.21
CA ALA A 101 -9.94 -26.56 -4.99
C ALA A 101 -9.09 -27.84 -5.03
N TYR A 102 -9.04 -28.53 -6.16
CA TYR A 102 -8.19 -29.72 -6.35
C TYR A 102 -6.71 -29.35 -6.30
N LEU A 103 -6.26 -28.25 -6.91
CA LEU A 103 -4.87 -27.73 -6.75
C LEU A 103 -4.52 -27.45 -5.30
N ALA A 104 -5.40 -26.76 -4.57
CA ALA A 104 -5.18 -26.43 -3.17
C ALA A 104 -5.14 -27.66 -2.26
N ASN A 105 -5.79 -28.77 -2.67
CA ASN A 105 -5.75 -30.07 -1.99
C ASN A 105 -4.60 -30.97 -2.45
N GLY A 106 -3.80 -30.56 -3.44
CA GLY A 106 -2.68 -31.35 -3.98
C GLY A 106 -3.09 -32.43 -4.99
N ASN A 107 -4.33 -32.44 -5.46
CA ASN A 107 -4.85 -33.39 -6.45
C ASN A 107 -4.60 -32.87 -7.88
N ASN A 108 -3.34 -32.79 -8.27
CA ASN A 108 -2.90 -32.13 -9.49
C ASN A 108 -3.51 -32.72 -10.77
N LEU A 109 -3.60 -34.05 -10.88
CA LEU A 109 -4.20 -34.73 -12.04
C LEU A 109 -5.68 -34.36 -12.22
N HIS A 110 -6.45 -34.33 -11.13
CA HIS A 110 -7.87 -33.92 -11.22
C HIS A 110 -8.00 -32.43 -11.58
N ALA A 111 -7.11 -31.59 -11.07
CA ALA A 111 -7.08 -30.18 -11.42
C ALA A 111 -6.77 -29.99 -12.92
N GLU A 112 -5.78 -30.67 -13.46
CA GLU A 112 -5.43 -30.64 -14.87
C GLU A 112 -6.62 -31.10 -15.75
N ASN A 113 -7.25 -32.22 -15.39
CA ASN A 113 -8.43 -32.70 -16.13
C ASN A 113 -9.58 -31.66 -16.14
N LEU A 114 -9.83 -30.98 -15.02
CA LEU A 114 -10.85 -29.93 -14.97
C LEU A 114 -10.48 -28.70 -15.78
N PHE A 115 -9.21 -28.27 -15.73
CA PHE A 115 -8.73 -27.20 -16.62
C PHE A 115 -8.84 -27.62 -18.09
N SER A 116 -8.55 -28.85 -18.45
CA SER A 116 -8.69 -29.34 -19.83
C SER A 116 -10.13 -29.28 -20.35
N LEU A 117 -11.16 -29.41 -19.47
CA LEU A 117 -12.55 -29.23 -19.86
C LEU A 117 -12.91 -27.76 -20.14
N LEU A 118 -12.09 -26.82 -19.66
CA LEU A 118 -12.23 -25.38 -19.95
C LEU A 118 -11.59 -25.00 -21.28
N ASP A 119 -10.90 -25.91 -21.97
CA ASP A 119 -10.18 -25.67 -23.24
C ASP A 119 -11.16 -25.52 -24.40
N SER A 120 -11.92 -24.42 -24.40
CA SER A 120 -12.70 -23.97 -25.54
C SER A 120 -11.94 -22.85 -26.27
N ALA A 121 -12.25 -22.61 -27.54
CA ALA A 121 -11.57 -21.65 -28.40
C ALA A 121 -11.40 -20.23 -27.82
N ASP A 122 -12.26 -19.85 -26.88
CA ASP A 122 -12.23 -18.54 -26.20
C ASP A 122 -11.21 -18.45 -25.06
N LEU A 123 -10.73 -19.58 -24.54
CA LEU A 123 -9.81 -19.63 -23.40
C LEU A 123 -8.33 -19.79 -23.80
N GLU A 124 -8.02 -19.99 -25.09
CA GLU A 124 -6.62 -20.07 -25.55
C GLU A 124 -5.78 -18.80 -25.22
N GLN A 125 -6.42 -17.68 -24.97
CA GLN A 125 -5.78 -16.42 -24.56
C GLN A 125 -5.86 -16.15 -23.06
N ASP A 126 -6.47 -17.05 -22.27
CA ASP A 126 -6.62 -16.90 -20.83
C ASP A 126 -5.32 -17.32 -20.11
N ASP A 127 -4.56 -16.34 -19.67
CA ASP A 127 -3.31 -16.54 -18.96
C ASP A 127 -3.51 -17.18 -17.58
N PHE A 128 -4.65 -16.99 -16.94
CA PHE A 128 -4.97 -17.62 -15.65
C PHE A 128 -5.20 -19.13 -15.79
N TYR A 129 -5.92 -19.54 -16.84
CA TYR A 129 -6.07 -20.94 -17.21
C TYR A 129 -4.72 -21.62 -17.44
N HIS A 130 -3.85 -21.02 -18.27
CA HIS A 130 -2.53 -21.57 -18.55
C HIS A 130 -1.62 -21.63 -17.31
N ILE A 131 -1.73 -20.68 -16.39
CA ILE A 131 -1.03 -20.75 -15.09
C ILE A 131 -1.56 -21.89 -14.25
N GLY A 132 -2.89 -22.10 -14.21
CA GLY A 132 -3.52 -23.20 -13.51
C GLY A 132 -3.04 -24.58 -14.02
N MET A 133 -3.09 -24.77 -15.34
CA MET A 133 -2.54 -25.96 -16.02
C MET A 133 -1.07 -26.19 -15.68
N ALA A 134 -0.25 -25.16 -15.82
CA ALA A 134 1.18 -25.29 -15.54
C ALA A 134 1.46 -25.64 -14.08
N ARG A 135 0.71 -25.09 -13.13
CA ARG A 135 0.85 -25.44 -11.71
C ARG A 135 0.50 -26.89 -11.43
N ALA A 136 -0.57 -27.43 -12.05
CA ALA A 136 -0.93 -28.84 -11.95
C ALA A 136 0.21 -29.72 -12.50
N GLN A 137 0.70 -29.41 -13.69
CA GLN A 137 1.81 -30.11 -14.36
C GLN A 137 3.13 -30.02 -13.58
N MET A 138 3.44 -28.85 -13.00
CA MET A 138 4.60 -28.72 -12.09
C MET A 138 4.47 -29.63 -10.87
N GLY A 139 3.28 -29.75 -10.32
CA GLY A 139 2.98 -30.65 -9.20
C GLY A 139 3.13 -32.13 -9.55
N MET A 140 2.91 -32.50 -10.81
CA MET A 140 3.15 -33.84 -11.38
C MET A 140 4.55 -34.03 -11.94
N GLN A 141 5.41 -33.01 -11.88
CA GLN A 141 6.78 -33.00 -12.44
C GLN A 141 6.85 -33.05 -13.98
N GLU A 142 5.76 -32.67 -14.65
CA GLU A 142 5.65 -32.59 -16.11
C GLU A 142 6.16 -31.24 -16.63
N TYR A 143 7.45 -30.94 -16.39
CA TYR A 143 8.02 -29.61 -16.54
C TYR A 143 7.96 -29.04 -17.97
N LYS A 144 8.07 -29.90 -19.00
CA LYS A 144 7.97 -29.46 -20.41
C LYS A 144 6.57 -28.97 -20.78
N LEU A 145 5.53 -29.64 -20.27
CA LEU A 145 4.14 -29.21 -20.48
C LEU A 145 3.86 -27.92 -19.73
N ALA A 146 4.34 -27.86 -18.48
CA ALA A 146 4.23 -26.63 -17.68
C ALA A 146 4.94 -25.45 -18.34
N GLU A 147 6.14 -25.64 -18.90
CA GLU A 147 6.87 -24.59 -19.65
C GLU A 147 6.03 -24.07 -20.82
N THR A 148 5.44 -24.98 -21.62
CA THR A 148 4.59 -24.59 -22.77
C THR A 148 3.41 -23.71 -22.34
N ASN A 149 2.71 -24.08 -21.27
CA ASN A 149 1.60 -23.29 -20.74
C ASN A 149 2.06 -21.95 -20.16
N LEU A 150 3.18 -21.92 -19.45
CA LEU A 150 3.72 -20.66 -18.92
C LEU A 150 4.19 -19.70 -20.00
N ILE A 151 4.72 -20.21 -21.13
CA ILE A 151 5.08 -19.38 -22.29
C ILE A 151 3.80 -18.72 -22.88
N LYS A 152 2.70 -19.46 -22.98
CA LYS A 152 1.41 -18.88 -23.41
C LYS A 152 0.96 -17.79 -22.40
N ALA A 153 0.93 -18.10 -21.12
CA ALA A 153 0.54 -17.17 -20.07
C ALA A 153 1.45 -15.93 -19.95
N SER A 154 2.70 -16.00 -20.42
CA SER A 154 3.64 -14.88 -20.34
C SER A 154 3.29 -13.66 -21.20
N LYS A 155 2.23 -13.74 -22.00
CA LYS A 155 1.71 -12.67 -22.87
C LYS A 155 0.49 -11.96 -22.28
N GLY A 156 -0.11 -12.50 -21.22
CA GLY A 156 -1.36 -12.04 -20.63
C GLY A 156 -1.20 -11.04 -19.47
N ALA A 157 -2.27 -10.84 -18.74
CA ALA A 157 -2.34 -9.91 -17.61
C ALA A 157 -1.47 -10.37 -16.42
N ASN A 158 -1.32 -11.69 -16.22
CA ASN A 158 -0.49 -12.29 -15.17
C ASN A 158 0.92 -12.67 -15.66
N ALA A 159 1.41 -12.03 -16.73
CA ALA A 159 2.72 -12.30 -17.33
C ALA A 159 3.88 -12.24 -16.33
N ALA A 160 3.79 -11.40 -15.29
CA ALA A 160 4.81 -11.31 -14.23
C ALA A 160 4.91 -12.64 -13.45
N LEU A 161 3.79 -13.27 -13.08
CA LEU A 161 3.78 -14.57 -12.41
C LEU A 161 4.25 -15.68 -13.36
N ALA A 162 3.77 -15.69 -14.59
CA ALA A 162 4.15 -16.69 -15.58
C ALA A 162 5.67 -16.69 -15.80
N ASN A 163 6.27 -15.50 -15.98
CA ASN A 163 7.72 -15.37 -16.11
C ASN A 163 8.46 -15.73 -14.81
N PHE A 164 7.90 -15.40 -13.64
CA PHE A 164 8.50 -15.86 -12.38
C PHE A 164 8.53 -17.39 -12.29
N LEU A 165 7.42 -18.06 -12.62
CA LEU A 165 7.34 -19.54 -12.61
C LEU A 165 8.24 -20.19 -13.67
N LEU A 166 8.39 -19.59 -14.87
CA LEU A 166 9.41 -20.01 -15.85
C LEU A 166 10.81 -19.91 -15.25
N GLY A 167 11.10 -18.82 -14.55
CA GLY A 167 12.36 -18.67 -13.82
C GLY A 167 12.57 -19.77 -12.80
N GLU A 168 11.54 -20.16 -12.03
CA GLU A 168 11.59 -21.25 -11.07
C GLU A 168 11.86 -22.62 -11.74
N LEU A 169 11.24 -22.90 -12.89
CA LEU A 169 11.49 -24.11 -13.68
C LEU A 169 12.95 -24.19 -14.12
N TYR A 170 13.44 -23.17 -14.80
CA TYR A 170 14.83 -23.12 -15.27
C TYR A 170 15.85 -23.12 -14.13
N PHE A 171 15.52 -22.46 -13.00
CA PHE A 171 16.38 -22.48 -11.82
C PHE A 171 16.51 -23.90 -11.23
N LYS A 172 15.41 -24.65 -11.17
CA LYS A 172 15.38 -26.05 -10.73
C LYS A 172 16.23 -26.95 -11.66
N GLU A 173 16.19 -26.69 -12.96
CA GLU A 173 17.01 -27.38 -13.97
C GLU A 173 18.48 -26.91 -13.98
N LYS A 174 18.86 -25.99 -13.08
CA LYS A 174 20.19 -25.35 -13.04
C LYS A 174 20.52 -24.54 -14.32
N ASN A 175 19.55 -24.23 -15.12
CA ASN A 175 19.69 -23.35 -16.29
C ASN A 175 19.57 -21.88 -15.84
N TYR A 176 20.60 -21.42 -15.14
CA TYR A 176 20.60 -20.09 -14.50
C TYR A 176 20.53 -18.94 -15.49
N PHE A 177 20.93 -19.14 -16.75
CA PHE A 177 20.83 -18.11 -17.78
C PHE A 177 19.37 -17.82 -18.12
N PHE A 178 18.58 -18.85 -18.44
CA PHE A 178 17.15 -18.66 -18.71
C PHE A 178 16.38 -18.30 -17.44
N ALA A 179 16.75 -18.82 -16.28
CA ALA A 179 16.16 -18.39 -15.01
C ALA A 179 16.32 -16.89 -14.80
N ALA A 180 17.54 -16.36 -14.92
CA ALA A 180 17.82 -14.93 -14.80
C ALA A 180 17.05 -14.10 -15.85
N LYS A 181 16.96 -14.57 -17.10
CA LYS A 181 16.18 -13.90 -18.15
C LYS A 181 14.73 -13.73 -17.77
N HIS A 182 14.07 -14.80 -17.31
CA HIS A 182 12.64 -14.77 -16.98
C HIS A 182 12.35 -14.01 -15.69
N TYR A 183 13.18 -14.11 -14.64
CA TYR A 183 13.06 -13.26 -13.46
C TYR A 183 13.24 -11.78 -13.81
N LYS A 184 14.15 -11.44 -14.74
CA LYS A 184 14.31 -10.05 -15.19
C LYS A 184 13.07 -9.54 -15.91
N ILE A 185 12.44 -10.37 -16.77
CA ILE A 185 11.16 -10.00 -17.42
C ILE A 185 10.06 -9.77 -16.36
N ALA A 186 9.95 -10.65 -15.36
CA ALA A 186 9.00 -10.46 -14.27
C ALA A 186 9.22 -9.13 -13.53
N LEU A 187 10.49 -8.73 -13.32
CA LEU A 187 10.86 -7.46 -12.70
C LEU A 187 10.61 -6.25 -13.60
N ASP A 188 10.73 -6.39 -14.91
CA ASP A 188 10.39 -5.32 -15.86
C ASP A 188 8.88 -5.05 -15.90
N LEU A 189 8.05 -6.09 -15.68
CA LEU A 189 6.60 -5.99 -15.57
C LEU A 189 6.16 -5.48 -14.18
N ASP A 190 6.83 -5.91 -13.11
CA ASP A 190 6.60 -5.44 -11.75
C ASP A 190 7.91 -5.30 -10.96
N SER A 191 8.49 -4.12 -10.97
CA SER A 191 9.74 -3.81 -10.26
C SER A 191 9.65 -3.91 -8.73
N GLN A 192 8.45 -4.05 -8.16
CA GLN A 192 8.23 -4.26 -6.73
C GLN A 192 8.04 -5.74 -6.36
N PHE A 193 8.25 -6.66 -7.30
CA PHE A 193 8.23 -8.10 -7.04
C PHE A 193 9.55 -8.52 -6.35
N LEU A 194 9.66 -8.29 -5.04
CA LEU A 194 10.91 -8.46 -4.28
C LEU A 194 11.41 -9.90 -4.24
N GLU A 195 10.53 -10.89 -4.24
CA GLU A 195 10.90 -12.30 -4.34
C GLU A 195 11.60 -12.59 -5.68
N ALA A 196 11.15 -11.96 -6.77
CA ALA A 196 11.83 -12.05 -8.07
C ALA A 196 13.22 -11.38 -8.04
N HIS A 197 13.40 -10.26 -7.32
CA HIS A 197 14.72 -9.68 -7.11
C HIS A 197 15.67 -10.65 -6.40
N LYS A 198 15.20 -11.33 -5.34
CA LYS A 198 16.02 -12.35 -4.66
C LYS A 198 16.44 -13.46 -5.60
N LYS A 199 15.49 -14.06 -6.32
CA LYS A 199 15.73 -15.18 -7.26
C LYS A 199 16.61 -14.77 -8.45
N TYR A 200 16.42 -13.56 -8.95
CA TYR A 200 17.29 -12.98 -9.97
C TYR A 200 18.72 -12.86 -9.47
N GLY A 201 18.91 -12.31 -8.25
CA GLY A 201 20.20 -12.28 -7.60
C GLY A 201 20.86 -13.66 -7.44
N ASP A 202 20.09 -14.66 -6.99
CA ASP A 202 20.56 -16.06 -6.84
C ASP A 202 21.02 -16.64 -8.19
N SER A 203 20.27 -16.39 -9.26
CA SER A 203 20.64 -16.84 -10.61
C SER A 203 21.91 -16.17 -11.11
N LEU A 204 22.04 -14.85 -10.89
CA LEU A 204 23.22 -14.07 -11.26
C LEU A 204 24.48 -14.48 -10.48
N MET A 205 24.33 -14.88 -9.21
CA MET A 205 25.43 -15.47 -8.42
C MET A 205 25.98 -16.74 -9.08
N ASN A 206 25.09 -17.64 -9.50
CA ASN A 206 25.50 -18.87 -10.20
C ASN A 206 26.13 -18.59 -11.57
N LEU A 207 25.79 -17.47 -12.23
CA LEU A 207 26.38 -17.02 -13.49
C LEU A 207 27.65 -16.16 -13.28
N GLN A 208 28.11 -15.98 -12.04
CA GLN A 208 29.25 -15.13 -11.69
C GLN A 208 29.09 -13.65 -12.11
N ARG A 209 27.84 -13.18 -12.31
CA ARG A 209 27.49 -11.79 -12.61
C ARG A 209 27.36 -10.99 -11.32
N TYR A 210 28.42 -10.89 -10.58
CA TYR A 210 28.44 -10.42 -9.19
C TYR A 210 27.96 -8.99 -8.98
N LYS A 211 28.27 -8.06 -9.90
CA LYS A 211 27.79 -6.68 -9.80
C LYS A 211 26.27 -6.59 -9.86
N GLU A 212 25.67 -7.30 -10.77
CA GLU A 212 24.22 -7.30 -10.97
C GLU A 212 23.51 -8.06 -9.83
N ALA A 213 24.08 -9.19 -9.37
CA ALA A 213 23.60 -9.89 -8.19
C ALA A 213 23.58 -8.97 -6.95
N TRP A 214 24.68 -8.22 -6.74
CA TRP A 214 24.78 -7.25 -5.66
C TRP A 214 23.69 -6.20 -5.74
N GLN A 215 23.43 -5.63 -6.90
CA GLN A 215 22.39 -4.63 -7.09
C GLN A 215 21.00 -5.21 -6.78
N SER A 216 20.71 -6.43 -7.24
CA SER A 216 19.41 -7.09 -7.00
C SER A 216 19.18 -7.37 -5.52
N TYR A 217 20.19 -7.88 -4.80
CA TYR A 217 20.10 -8.06 -3.35
C TYR A 217 19.98 -6.74 -2.58
N LYS A 218 20.63 -5.68 -3.05
CA LYS A 218 20.50 -4.34 -2.44
C LYS A 218 19.08 -3.80 -2.54
N ASN A 219 18.35 -4.08 -3.62
CA ASN A 219 16.94 -3.72 -3.75
C ASN A 219 16.08 -4.43 -2.67
N VAL A 220 16.32 -5.71 -2.45
CA VAL A 220 15.62 -6.46 -1.37
C VAL A 220 16.01 -5.92 0.01
N GLN A 221 17.32 -5.68 0.26
CA GLN A 221 17.81 -5.14 1.54
C GLN A 221 17.23 -3.75 1.85
N ALA A 222 17.05 -2.91 0.83
CA ALA A 222 16.47 -1.58 1.00
C ALA A 222 14.99 -1.65 1.40
N ALA A 223 14.25 -2.63 0.85
CA ALA A 223 12.83 -2.84 1.19
C ALA A 223 12.64 -3.58 2.52
N ASP A 224 13.51 -4.55 2.83
CA ASP A 224 13.52 -5.31 4.08
C ASP A 224 14.96 -5.52 4.60
N ALA A 225 15.42 -4.57 5.41
CA ALA A 225 16.76 -4.63 6.00
C ALA A 225 16.96 -5.77 7.02
N GLN A 226 15.88 -6.40 7.49
CA GLN A 226 15.91 -7.49 8.47
C GLN A 226 15.94 -8.87 7.83
N TYR A 227 15.79 -8.97 6.51
CA TYR A 227 15.78 -10.26 5.80
C TYR A 227 17.19 -10.88 5.77
N LYS A 228 17.39 -11.92 6.60
CA LYS A 228 18.71 -12.47 6.92
C LYS A 228 19.39 -13.15 5.75
N GLU A 229 18.64 -13.82 4.86
CA GLU A 229 19.24 -14.54 3.73
C GLU A 229 19.94 -13.59 2.76
N VAL A 230 19.31 -12.45 2.44
CA VAL A 230 19.95 -11.44 1.57
C VAL A 230 21.12 -10.77 2.27
N ALA A 231 21.04 -10.53 3.58
CA ALA A 231 22.18 -10.00 4.33
C ALA A 231 23.37 -10.97 4.30
N LYS A 232 23.10 -12.29 4.41
CA LYS A 232 24.12 -13.36 4.26
C LYS A 232 24.68 -13.38 2.85
N ALA A 233 23.84 -13.39 1.82
CA ALA A 233 24.26 -13.39 0.41
C ALA A 233 25.14 -12.18 0.08
N LEU A 234 24.79 -10.98 0.55
CA LEU A 234 25.60 -9.76 0.38
C LEU A 234 26.97 -9.87 1.09
N LYS A 235 27.03 -10.51 2.26
CA LYS A 235 28.28 -10.75 2.98
C LYS A 235 29.19 -11.72 2.20
N GLU A 236 28.65 -12.83 1.71
CA GLU A 236 29.38 -13.82 0.88
C GLU A 236 29.85 -13.16 -0.41
N LEU A 237 28.98 -12.41 -1.07
CA LEU A 237 29.30 -11.69 -2.30
C LEU A 237 30.40 -10.63 -2.10
N SER A 238 30.56 -10.04 -0.91
CA SER A 238 31.60 -9.06 -0.61
C SER A 238 33.03 -9.61 -0.73
N ALA A 239 33.20 -10.93 -0.65
CA ALA A 239 34.47 -11.59 -0.91
C ALA A 239 34.80 -11.71 -2.42
N LEU A 240 33.78 -11.78 -3.26
CA LEU A 240 33.87 -11.99 -4.71
C LEU A 240 33.78 -10.70 -5.50
N TYR A 241 33.09 -9.70 -4.96
CA TYR A 241 32.85 -8.41 -5.59
C TYR A 241 33.01 -7.27 -4.59
N LYS A 242 33.94 -6.39 -4.89
CA LYS A 242 34.11 -5.13 -4.15
C LYS A 242 33.45 -4.02 -4.98
N PRO A 243 32.25 -3.54 -4.59
CA PRO A 243 31.62 -2.43 -5.30
C PRO A 243 32.56 -1.22 -5.28
N ALA A 244 32.61 -0.50 -6.39
CA ALA A 244 33.33 0.76 -6.45
C ALA A 244 32.78 1.75 -5.39
N VAL A 245 33.59 2.69 -4.94
CA VAL A 245 33.14 3.70 -3.95
C VAL A 245 31.86 4.38 -4.42
N ASN A 246 31.72 4.64 -5.73
CA ASN A 246 30.53 5.22 -6.34
C ASN A 246 29.30 4.27 -6.30
N ASP A 247 29.50 2.96 -6.35
CA ASP A 247 28.41 1.97 -6.26
C ASP A 247 27.90 1.82 -4.80
N LEU A 248 28.75 2.14 -3.82
CA LEU A 248 28.42 2.16 -2.38
C LEU A 248 27.86 3.50 -1.92
N ALA A 249 28.19 4.57 -2.63
CA ALA A 249 27.76 5.90 -2.29
C ALA A 249 26.25 6.06 -2.53
N ILE A 250 25.56 6.63 -1.55
CA ILE A 250 24.22 7.15 -1.78
C ILE A 250 24.35 8.27 -2.81
N PRO A 251 23.65 8.22 -3.95
CA PRO A 251 23.74 9.25 -4.97
C PRO A 251 23.55 10.64 -4.38
N GLU A 252 24.43 11.56 -4.74
CA GLU A 252 24.35 12.96 -4.31
C GLU A 252 24.00 13.84 -5.51
N THR A 253 23.08 14.77 -5.31
CA THR A 253 22.76 15.80 -6.30
C THR A 253 22.97 17.18 -5.69
N THR A 254 23.69 18.05 -6.41
CA THR A 254 23.87 19.45 -6.04
C THR A 254 22.83 20.33 -6.73
N ARG A 255 22.49 21.45 -6.11
CA ARG A 255 21.52 22.39 -6.62
C ARG A 255 21.97 23.84 -6.43
N ASN A 256 21.68 24.65 -7.42
CA ASN A 256 21.73 26.11 -7.34
C ASN A 256 20.32 26.66 -7.08
N HIS A 257 20.24 27.89 -6.54
CA HIS A 257 18.96 28.57 -6.36
C HIS A 257 18.24 28.74 -7.69
N THR A 258 16.97 28.36 -7.69
CA THR A 258 16.07 28.46 -8.84
C THR A 258 15.39 29.83 -8.79
N ASN A 259 15.35 30.53 -9.93
CA ASN A 259 14.54 31.71 -10.07
C ASN A 259 13.07 31.28 -10.20
N ILE A 260 12.29 31.44 -9.15
CA ILE A 260 10.88 31.10 -9.12
C ILE A 260 10.05 32.34 -8.83
N LYS A 261 8.91 32.46 -9.49
CA LYS A 261 7.97 33.55 -9.27
C LYS A 261 7.22 33.35 -7.96
N ASN A 262 6.82 34.44 -7.33
CA ASN A 262 5.75 34.40 -6.33
C ASN A 262 4.45 33.98 -7.01
N PRO A 263 3.53 33.30 -6.27
CA PRO A 263 2.18 33.06 -6.75
C PRO A 263 1.55 34.36 -7.16
N GLU A 264 0.88 34.40 -8.33
CA GLU A 264 0.21 35.61 -8.79
C GLU A 264 -0.96 35.92 -7.86
N ASN A 265 -0.90 37.14 -7.32
CA ASN A 265 -1.99 37.90 -6.63
C ASN A 265 -2.98 37.08 -5.78
N TYR A 266 -2.62 36.87 -4.53
CA TYR A 266 -3.63 36.58 -3.51
C TYR A 266 -4.53 37.79 -3.30
N THR A 267 -5.67 37.82 -3.96
CA THR A 267 -6.73 38.83 -3.66
C THR A 267 -7.49 38.39 -2.41
N GLY A 268 -7.59 39.25 -1.41
CA GLY A 268 -8.37 39.02 -0.19
C GLY A 268 -7.52 38.69 1.04
N LYS A 269 -8.10 37.93 2.01
CA LYS A 269 -7.42 37.54 3.24
C LYS A 269 -6.23 36.65 2.95
N PRO A 270 -5.08 36.80 3.67
CA PRO A 270 -3.91 35.97 3.47
C PRO A 270 -4.21 34.51 3.85
N PHE A 271 -3.66 33.59 3.08
CA PHE A 271 -3.74 32.16 3.41
C PHE A 271 -2.92 31.82 4.66
N PRO A 272 -3.37 30.83 5.45
CA PRO A 272 -2.64 30.41 6.64
C PRO A 272 -1.26 29.85 6.28
N LYS A 273 -0.28 30.04 7.17
CA LYS A 273 1.01 29.33 7.11
C LYS A 273 0.87 27.93 7.70
N ILE A 274 1.67 26.98 7.16
CA ILE A 274 1.85 25.64 7.68
C ILE A 274 3.31 25.41 8.06
N ARG A 275 3.55 24.61 9.10
CA ARG A 275 4.86 24.23 9.57
C ARG A 275 5.14 22.79 9.15
N VAL A 276 6.17 22.57 8.36
CA VAL A 276 6.53 21.26 7.80
C VAL A 276 7.84 20.78 8.41
N GLY A 277 7.81 19.66 9.14
CA GLY A 277 9.03 18.99 9.62
C GLY A 277 9.73 18.30 8.48
N LEU A 278 10.99 18.68 8.18
CA LEU A 278 11.76 18.19 7.04
C LEU A 278 12.72 17.06 7.44
N GLY A 279 12.92 16.10 6.52
CA GLY A 279 13.77 14.94 6.75
C GLY A 279 13.28 14.05 7.89
N ALA A 280 11.96 13.94 8.07
CA ALA A 280 11.37 13.16 9.15
C ALA A 280 11.57 11.66 8.94
N LYS A 281 11.50 10.91 10.05
CA LYS A 281 11.45 9.44 10.04
C LYS A 281 10.11 8.97 9.48
N ILE A 282 10.04 7.69 9.11
CA ILE A 282 8.81 7.07 8.57
C ILE A 282 7.58 7.18 9.51
N ASN A 283 7.81 7.36 10.80
CA ASN A 283 6.74 7.60 11.79
C ASN A 283 6.44 9.09 12.05
N GLY A 284 6.96 9.96 11.22
CA GLY A 284 6.78 11.40 11.32
C GLY A 284 7.57 12.10 12.43
N ALA A 285 8.38 11.39 13.22
CA ALA A 285 9.25 12.02 14.21
C ALA A 285 10.48 12.67 13.55
N PRO A 286 11.02 13.77 14.09
CA PRO A 286 12.20 14.39 13.51
C PRO A 286 13.43 13.49 13.62
N LYS A 287 14.35 13.64 12.66
CA LYS A 287 15.69 13.05 12.70
C LYS A 287 16.71 14.18 12.85
N GLY A 288 17.25 14.34 14.05
CA GLY A 288 18.30 15.30 14.31
C GLY A 288 19.64 14.87 13.73
N VAL A 289 20.43 15.85 13.32
CA VAL A 289 21.82 15.70 12.83
C VAL A 289 22.74 16.67 13.55
N SER A 290 24.05 16.41 13.54
CA SER A 290 25.03 17.27 14.19
C SER A 290 25.33 18.55 13.43
N GLU A 291 25.14 18.54 12.11
CA GLU A 291 25.47 19.65 11.21
C GLU A 291 24.50 19.72 10.03
N ILE A 292 24.11 20.96 9.67
CA ILE A 292 23.31 21.27 8.50
C ILE A 292 23.90 22.50 7.81
N ARG A 293 24.11 22.43 6.49
CA ARG A 293 24.53 23.56 5.67
C ARG A 293 23.37 24.08 4.86
N PHE A 294 23.23 25.41 4.78
CA PHE A 294 22.16 26.04 4.02
C PHE A 294 22.65 27.26 3.26
N SER A 295 21.94 27.65 2.24
CA SER A 295 22.12 28.89 1.46
C SER A 295 20.77 29.53 1.22
N THR A 296 20.73 30.86 1.12
CA THR A 296 19.51 31.64 0.88
C THR A 296 19.60 32.35 -0.48
N SER A 297 18.48 32.49 -1.16
CA SER A 297 18.43 33.20 -2.46
C SER A 297 18.58 34.72 -2.29
N HIS A 298 18.09 35.28 -1.17
CA HIS A 298 18.14 36.69 -0.82
C HIS A 298 18.89 36.88 0.52
N LYS A 299 19.28 38.13 0.82
CA LYS A 299 19.80 38.47 2.15
C LYS A 299 18.78 38.03 3.21
N PHE A 300 19.29 37.63 4.37
CA PHE A 300 18.44 37.05 5.41
C PHE A 300 18.72 37.62 6.80
N ASN A 301 17.73 37.52 7.65
CA ASN A 301 17.89 37.74 9.08
C ASN A 301 17.86 36.39 9.80
N ALA A 302 18.77 36.22 10.77
CA ALA A 302 18.79 35.05 11.67
C ALA A 302 18.33 35.49 13.05
N VAL A 303 17.22 34.92 13.53
CA VAL A 303 16.57 35.32 14.80
C VAL A 303 16.51 34.11 15.76
N SER A 304 16.86 34.32 17.02
CA SER A 304 16.74 33.32 18.07
C SER A 304 16.26 33.98 19.38
N GLY A 305 15.19 33.41 19.97
CA GLY A 305 14.59 33.92 21.22
C GLY A 305 14.22 35.41 21.15
N GLY A 306 13.71 35.86 20.00
CA GLY A 306 13.32 37.24 19.76
C GLY A 306 14.48 38.21 19.48
N LYS A 307 15.75 37.73 19.48
CA LYS A 307 16.92 38.55 19.18
C LYS A 307 17.42 38.26 17.78
N THR A 308 17.69 39.30 17.00
CA THR A 308 18.37 39.20 15.70
C THR A 308 19.86 38.96 15.94
N LEU A 309 20.34 37.79 15.58
CA LEU A 309 21.74 37.37 15.70
C LEU A 309 22.57 37.77 14.48
N VAL A 310 21.95 37.77 13.31
CA VAL A 310 22.53 38.22 12.04
C VAL A 310 21.46 39.06 11.35
N LYS A 311 21.82 40.25 10.93
CA LYS A 311 21.04 41.14 10.08
C LYS A 311 21.71 41.18 8.70
N ASP A 312 20.92 41.12 7.63
CA ASP A 312 21.39 41.18 6.22
C ASP A 312 22.49 40.17 5.91
N GLY A 313 22.31 38.90 6.43
CA GLY A 313 23.24 37.81 6.18
C GLY A 313 23.47 37.59 4.69
N GLU A 314 24.71 37.26 4.32
CA GLU A 314 25.18 37.08 2.93
C GLU A 314 24.40 35.91 2.28
N ASN A 315 23.76 36.18 1.14
CA ASN A 315 23.01 35.20 0.35
C ASN A 315 23.89 34.47 -0.67
N LYS A 316 23.37 33.38 -1.26
CA LYS A 316 24.08 32.56 -2.28
C LYS A 316 25.42 31.99 -1.80
N THR A 317 25.65 32.02 -0.50
CA THR A 317 26.80 31.43 0.18
C THR A 317 26.33 30.42 1.20
N TYR A 318 27.20 29.48 1.60
CA TYR A 318 26.79 28.43 2.54
C TYR A 318 27.13 28.82 3.98
N TRP A 319 26.08 28.89 4.78
CA TRP A 319 26.13 28.99 6.23
C TRP A 319 25.96 27.60 6.86
N THR A 320 26.49 27.40 8.05
CA THR A 320 26.42 26.10 8.74
C THR A 320 25.77 26.27 10.09
N VAL A 321 24.80 25.41 10.40
CA VAL A 321 24.27 25.22 11.74
C VAL A 321 24.85 23.92 12.29
N LYS A 322 25.60 24.00 13.42
CA LYS A 322 26.36 22.87 13.96
C LYS A 322 26.27 22.81 15.47
N VAL A 323 26.21 21.59 16.01
CA VAL A 323 26.32 21.34 17.46
C VAL A 323 27.79 21.09 17.80
N ILE A 324 28.34 21.93 18.70
CA ILE A 324 29.70 21.79 19.22
C ILE A 324 29.62 21.64 20.74
N LYS A 325 30.06 20.50 21.27
CA LYS A 325 30.01 20.17 22.71
C LYS A 325 28.63 20.42 23.33
N GLY A 326 27.55 20.04 22.63
CA GLY A 326 26.16 20.17 23.11
C GLY A 326 25.55 21.58 22.96
N VAL A 327 26.26 22.54 22.38
CA VAL A 327 25.77 23.89 22.13
C VAL A 327 25.57 24.09 20.60
N PRO A 328 24.41 24.58 20.12
CA PRO A 328 24.19 24.86 18.72
C PRO A 328 24.75 26.24 18.33
N TYR A 329 25.43 26.28 17.19
CA TYR A 329 26.03 27.49 16.63
C TYR A 329 25.55 27.72 15.19
N LEU A 330 25.36 28.99 14.84
CA LEU A 330 25.34 29.47 13.45
C LEU A 330 26.76 29.88 13.08
N ILE A 331 27.29 29.34 12.02
CA ILE A 331 28.68 29.60 11.55
C ILE A 331 28.60 30.28 10.17
N SER A 332 29.16 31.44 10.05
CA SER A 332 29.21 32.19 8.77
C SER A 332 30.20 31.55 7.78
N PRO A 333 30.12 31.88 6.47
CA PRO A 333 31.07 31.42 5.46
C PRO A 333 32.55 31.76 5.82
N LYS A 334 32.74 32.82 6.59
CA LYS A 334 34.05 33.27 7.09
C LYS A 334 34.47 32.66 8.44
N GLY A 335 33.71 31.67 8.92
CA GLY A 335 34.04 30.94 10.15
C GLY A 335 33.60 31.60 11.46
N LYS A 336 32.94 32.77 11.45
CA LYS A 336 32.41 33.41 12.67
C LYS A 336 31.31 32.55 13.27
N GLN A 337 31.45 32.19 14.56
CA GLN A 337 30.52 31.36 15.30
C GLN A 337 29.62 32.20 16.20
N ILE A 338 28.29 31.97 16.15
CA ILE A 338 27.29 32.66 16.96
C ILE A 338 26.42 31.59 17.59
N SER A 339 26.47 31.45 18.91
CA SER A 339 25.64 30.45 19.62
C SER A 339 24.19 30.91 19.71
N PHE A 340 23.29 29.94 19.72
CA PHE A 340 21.87 30.16 19.99
C PHE A 340 21.31 29.11 20.96
N LYS A 341 20.12 29.32 21.56
CA LYS A 341 19.63 28.44 22.64
C LYS A 341 18.91 27.21 22.07
N LYS A 342 17.67 27.36 21.64
CA LYS A 342 16.78 26.26 21.28
C LYS A 342 16.44 26.22 19.79
N SER A 343 16.17 27.36 19.21
CA SER A 343 15.84 27.47 17.79
C SER A 343 16.45 28.71 17.16
N LEU A 344 16.70 28.61 15.85
CA LEU A 344 17.19 29.67 14.99
C LEU A 344 16.29 29.75 13.79
N LYS A 345 15.65 30.89 13.59
CA LYS A 345 14.77 31.14 12.46
C LYS A 345 15.46 32.01 11.42
N ILE A 346 15.45 31.56 10.18
CA ILE A 346 15.97 32.28 9.00
C ILE A 346 14.78 32.84 8.25
N THR A 347 14.77 34.18 8.09
CA THR A 347 13.74 34.91 7.35
C THR A 347 14.39 35.73 6.25
N GLN A 348 13.73 35.84 5.12
CA GLN A 348 14.14 36.63 3.96
C GLN A 348 13.00 37.55 3.55
N GLU A 349 13.33 38.68 2.93
CA GLU A 349 12.35 39.52 2.27
C GLU A 349 12.18 39.05 0.83
N SER A 350 10.93 38.80 0.42
CA SER A 350 10.61 38.51 -0.99
C SER A 350 10.40 39.78 -1.76
N THR A 351 10.80 39.78 -3.04
CA THR A 351 10.42 40.81 -3.98
C THR A 351 9.16 40.38 -4.75
N PRO A 352 8.38 41.36 -5.33
CA PRO A 352 7.23 40.99 -6.15
C PRO A 352 7.58 40.03 -7.30
N GLU A 353 8.78 40.16 -7.88
CA GLU A 353 9.21 39.38 -9.06
C GLU A 353 9.81 38.03 -8.72
N ASN A 354 10.37 37.86 -7.50
CA ASN A 354 11.09 36.67 -7.13
C ASN A 354 10.71 36.16 -5.73
N ALA A 355 10.27 34.91 -5.64
CA ALA A 355 10.09 34.24 -4.37
C ALA A 355 11.45 33.97 -3.70
N HIS A 356 11.52 34.16 -2.39
CA HIS A 356 12.70 33.76 -1.64
C HIS A 356 12.75 32.24 -1.40
N THR A 357 13.93 31.67 -1.49
CA THR A 357 14.14 30.24 -1.27
C THR A 357 15.33 29.96 -0.35
N ILE A 358 15.30 28.78 0.26
CA ILE A 358 16.40 28.26 1.08
C ILE A 358 16.78 26.89 0.56
N ILE A 359 18.07 26.72 0.21
CA ILE A 359 18.64 25.42 -0.09
C ILE A 359 19.21 24.82 1.19
N VAL A 360 18.86 23.59 1.47
CA VAL A 360 19.46 22.74 2.51
C VAL A 360 20.30 21.66 1.84
N LYS A 361 21.59 21.61 2.18
CA LYS A 361 22.54 20.68 1.58
C LYS A 361 22.36 19.25 2.06
N ASN A 362 22.54 18.34 1.12
CA ASN A 362 22.82 16.93 1.38
C ASN A 362 21.76 16.23 2.24
N MET A 363 20.49 16.58 2.06
CA MET A 363 19.38 15.93 2.75
C MET A 363 19.19 14.49 2.27
N LEU A 364 19.01 13.57 3.20
CA LEU A 364 18.69 12.19 2.87
C LEU A 364 17.22 12.09 2.48
N VAL A 365 16.93 11.59 1.28
CA VAL A 365 15.59 11.35 0.74
C VAL A 365 15.38 9.88 0.41
N GLY A 366 14.12 9.44 0.36
CA GLY A 366 13.80 8.04 0.05
C GLY A 366 14.23 7.05 1.14
N HIS A 367 14.27 7.46 2.39
CA HIS A 367 14.68 6.58 3.49
C HIS A 367 13.76 5.35 3.60
N GLY A 368 14.34 4.14 3.53
CA GLY A 368 13.60 2.88 3.54
C GLY A 368 13.04 2.45 2.18
N THR A 369 13.50 3.08 1.09
CA THR A 369 13.13 2.73 -0.29
C THR A 369 14.33 2.31 -1.11
N THR A 370 14.10 1.71 -2.28
CA THR A 370 15.14 1.32 -3.24
C THR A 370 15.82 2.51 -3.94
N TRP A 371 15.21 3.72 -3.83
CA TRP A 371 15.68 4.95 -4.48
C TRP A 371 16.27 5.98 -3.49
N ILE A 372 16.80 5.52 -2.36
CA ILE A 372 17.47 6.39 -1.38
C ILE A 372 18.57 7.23 -2.04
N SER A 373 18.56 8.53 -1.78
CA SER A 373 19.57 9.48 -2.30
C SER A 373 19.86 10.59 -1.30
N ARG A 374 20.96 11.32 -1.55
CA ARG A 374 21.25 12.59 -0.87
C ARG A 374 21.11 13.73 -1.87
N GLU A 375 20.31 14.71 -1.52
CA GLU A 375 19.97 15.81 -2.42
C GLU A 375 20.07 17.14 -1.70
N ASP A 376 20.53 18.14 -2.44
CA ASP A 376 20.33 19.54 -2.06
C ASP A 376 18.85 19.86 -2.31
N LYS A 377 18.12 20.16 -1.26
CA LYS A 377 16.68 20.47 -1.31
C LYS A 377 16.45 21.95 -1.18
N GLU A 378 15.67 22.51 -2.08
CA GLU A 378 15.27 23.91 -2.09
C GLU A 378 13.79 24.05 -1.67
N TYR A 379 13.53 25.00 -0.79
CA TYR A 379 12.19 25.23 -0.20
C TYR A 379 11.83 26.71 -0.27
N ARG A 380 10.54 27.01 -0.49
CA ARG A 380 9.94 28.34 -0.32
C ARG A 380 9.78 28.67 1.17
N GLY A 381 9.57 29.93 1.49
CA GLY A 381 9.24 30.39 2.84
C GLY A 381 10.44 30.46 3.78
N GLU A 382 10.17 30.43 5.07
CA GLU A 382 11.15 30.61 6.14
C GLU A 382 11.60 29.23 6.68
N MET A 383 12.83 29.17 7.26
CA MET A 383 13.36 27.94 7.82
C MET A 383 13.72 28.12 9.30
N GLU A 384 13.27 27.19 10.12
CA GLU A 384 13.64 27.12 11.54
C GLU A 384 14.49 25.89 11.81
N PHE A 385 15.66 26.09 12.40
CA PHE A 385 16.58 25.07 12.86
C PHE A 385 16.33 24.86 14.36
N ILE A 386 15.87 23.69 14.75
CA ILE A 386 15.54 23.37 16.14
C ILE A 386 16.57 22.38 16.70
N TYR A 387 17.24 22.76 17.77
CA TYR A 387 18.14 21.88 18.52
C TYR A 387 17.36 21.08 19.56
N SER A 388 17.46 19.76 19.51
CA SER A 388 16.86 18.84 20.49
C SER A 388 17.74 17.61 20.70
N PRO A 389 18.31 17.43 21.90
CA PRO A 389 19.00 16.19 22.25
C PRO A 389 18.13 14.95 22.08
N LYS A 390 16.82 15.04 22.39
CA LYS A 390 15.84 13.95 22.19
C LYS A 390 15.70 13.53 20.73
N ALA A 391 15.83 14.46 19.79
CA ALA A 391 15.82 14.17 18.35
C ALA A 391 17.17 13.68 17.82
N GLY A 392 18.24 13.80 18.62
CA GLY A 392 19.61 13.46 18.25
C GLY A 392 20.39 14.62 17.61
N GLY A 393 19.95 15.88 17.77
CA GLY A 393 20.64 17.04 17.22
C GLY A 393 19.73 18.13 16.66
N ILE A 394 20.11 18.71 15.54
CA ILE A 394 19.37 19.77 14.85
C ILE A 394 18.43 19.13 13.83
N TYR A 395 17.17 19.55 13.84
CA TYR A 395 16.21 19.23 12.78
C TYR A 395 15.57 20.51 12.23
N LEU A 396 14.89 20.38 11.10
CA LEU A 396 14.39 21.49 10.30
C LEU A 396 12.86 21.56 10.33
N VAL A 397 12.35 22.79 10.41
CA VAL A 397 10.94 23.11 10.21
C VAL A 397 10.83 24.22 9.17
N ASN A 398 10.13 23.93 8.08
CA ASN A 398 9.82 24.93 7.05
C ASN A 398 8.50 25.63 7.38
N HIS A 399 8.50 26.95 7.45
CA HIS A 399 7.31 27.79 7.64
C HIS A 399 6.95 28.36 6.28
N VAL A 400 5.89 27.87 5.68
CA VAL A 400 5.51 28.20 4.31
C VAL A 400 4.01 28.55 4.22
N ASN A 401 3.63 29.41 3.28
CA ASN A 401 2.23 29.66 2.95
C ASN A 401 1.56 28.38 2.47
N MET A 402 0.28 28.14 2.82
CA MET A 402 -0.45 26.94 2.47
C MET A 402 -0.46 26.67 0.95
N GLU A 403 -0.67 27.71 0.14
CA GLU A 403 -0.71 27.56 -1.33
C GLU A 403 0.68 27.24 -1.91
N GLU A 404 1.73 27.88 -1.40
CA GLU A 404 3.11 27.58 -1.81
C GLU A 404 3.56 26.16 -1.36
N TYR A 405 3.05 25.68 -0.21
CA TYR A 405 3.26 24.30 0.23
C TYR A 405 2.67 23.31 -0.79
N LEU A 406 1.49 23.59 -1.33
CA LEU A 406 0.83 22.72 -2.30
C LEU A 406 1.61 22.57 -3.61
N TYR A 407 2.39 23.57 -4.03
CA TYR A 407 3.25 23.42 -5.22
C TYR A 407 4.26 22.28 -5.06
N GLY A 408 4.80 22.12 -3.87
CA GLY A 408 5.74 21.04 -3.54
C GLY A 408 5.08 19.70 -3.22
N VAL A 409 3.77 19.69 -2.90
CA VAL A 409 3.01 18.50 -2.54
C VAL A 409 2.30 17.88 -3.74
N VAL A 410 1.50 18.66 -4.49
CA VAL A 410 0.66 18.10 -5.56
C VAL A 410 1.49 17.34 -6.58
N ALA A 411 2.62 17.92 -7.01
CA ALA A 411 3.51 17.28 -7.98
C ALA A 411 4.31 16.10 -7.40
N ALA A 412 4.49 16.04 -6.08
CA ALA A 412 5.13 14.91 -5.41
C ALA A 412 4.19 13.72 -5.19
N GLU A 413 2.88 14.00 -5.03
CA GLU A 413 1.85 12.98 -4.79
C GLU A 413 1.21 12.49 -6.10
N MET A 414 1.03 13.37 -7.09
CA MET A 414 0.39 13.02 -8.37
C MET A 414 1.22 13.54 -9.53
N PRO A 415 1.64 12.67 -10.49
CA PRO A 415 2.41 13.09 -11.65
C PRO A 415 1.72 14.21 -12.45
N SER A 416 2.49 15.21 -12.90
CA SER A 416 1.96 16.36 -13.64
C SER A 416 1.29 16.00 -14.99
N LYS A 417 1.48 14.77 -15.47
CA LYS A 417 0.83 14.24 -16.68
C LYS A 417 -0.66 13.91 -16.47
N PHE A 418 -1.11 13.83 -15.23
CA PHE A 418 -2.54 13.58 -14.94
C PHE A 418 -3.42 14.69 -15.53
N PRO A 419 -4.70 14.40 -15.87
CA PRO A 419 -5.67 15.41 -16.30
C PRO A 419 -5.79 16.54 -15.29
N ILE A 420 -6.06 17.74 -15.78
CA ILE A 420 -6.07 18.94 -14.92
C ILE A 420 -7.13 18.85 -13.82
N GLU A 421 -8.29 18.26 -14.09
CA GLU A 421 -9.36 18.11 -13.10
C GLU A 421 -8.96 17.15 -11.96
N ALA A 422 -8.20 16.09 -12.26
CA ALA A 422 -7.62 15.22 -11.25
C ALA A 422 -6.56 15.94 -10.40
N LEU A 423 -5.72 16.80 -11.00
CA LEU A 423 -4.75 17.62 -10.29
C LEU A 423 -5.42 18.67 -9.40
N LYS A 424 -6.53 19.28 -9.85
CA LYS A 424 -7.36 20.19 -9.04
C LYS A 424 -7.97 19.47 -7.83
N ALA A 425 -8.53 18.27 -8.04
CA ALA A 425 -9.04 17.44 -6.96
C ALA A 425 -7.92 17.11 -5.94
N GLN A 426 -6.73 16.73 -6.42
CA GLN A 426 -5.57 16.45 -5.55
C GLN A 426 -5.13 17.69 -4.76
N ALA A 427 -5.15 18.88 -5.35
CA ALA A 427 -4.80 20.12 -4.65
C ALA A 427 -5.78 20.43 -3.50
N ILE A 428 -7.08 20.26 -3.74
CA ILE A 428 -8.12 20.47 -2.71
C ILE A 428 -7.98 19.48 -1.57
N ILE A 429 -7.79 18.19 -1.85
CA ILE A 429 -7.57 17.18 -0.80
C ILE A 429 -6.26 17.44 -0.03
N ALA A 430 -5.19 17.78 -0.71
CA ALA A 430 -3.91 18.06 -0.05
C ALA A 430 -4.02 19.26 0.90
N ARG A 431 -4.74 20.31 0.49
CA ARG A 431 -5.04 21.47 1.34
C ARG A 431 -5.92 21.09 2.52
N THR A 432 -6.98 20.32 2.28
CA THR A 432 -7.91 19.84 3.32
C THR A 432 -7.16 19.00 4.37
N TYR A 433 -6.33 18.05 3.91
CA TYR A 433 -5.52 17.22 4.81
C TYR A 433 -4.56 18.07 5.65
N ALA A 434 -3.85 19.02 5.01
CA ALA A 434 -2.91 19.91 5.70
C ALA A 434 -3.61 20.76 6.77
N GLU A 435 -4.78 21.30 6.46
CA GLU A 435 -5.60 22.08 7.41
C GLU A 435 -6.08 21.21 8.57
N LYS A 436 -6.60 20.01 8.29
CA LYS A 436 -7.04 19.04 9.29
C LYS A 436 -5.90 18.58 10.21
N ALA A 437 -4.72 18.40 9.63
CA ALA A 437 -3.55 17.87 10.33
C ALA A 437 -2.77 18.93 11.13
N LYS A 438 -3.20 20.19 11.16
CA LYS A 438 -2.56 21.22 11.98
C LYS A 438 -2.41 20.76 13.43
N GLY A 439 -1.19 20.86 13.94
CA GLY A 439 -0.85 20.44 15.29
C GLY A 439 -0.65 18.94 15.49
N LYS A 440 -0.74 18.09 14.45
CA LYS A 440 -0.51 16.66 14.54
C LYS A 440 0.85 16.31 15.18
N HIS A 441 1.87 17.11 14.88
CA HIS A 441 3.22 16.96 15.42
C HIS A 441 3.60 18.10 16.39
N LYS A 442 2.64 18.71 17.11
CA LYS A 442 2.87 19.85 18.02
C LYS A 442 3.98 19.61 19.06
N ALA A 443 4.17 18.35 19.50
CA ALA A 443 5.24 17.97 20.42
C ALA A 443 6.64 18.25 19.88
N TRP A 444 6.79 18.34 18.54
CA TRP A 444 8.02 18.62 17.83
C TRP A 444 8.05 20.02 17.18
N GLY A 445 7.00 20.83 17.37
CA GLY A 445 6.92 22.21 16.86
C GLY A 445 6.48 22.37 15.42
N TYR A 446 5.97 21.34 14.76
CA TYR A 446 5.45 21.40 13.39
C TYR A 446 4.06 20.76 13.26
N ASP A 447 3.41 20.98 12.13
CA ASP A 447 2.04 20.53 11.87
C ASP A 447 2.01 19.22 11.11
N VAL A 448 2.77 19.13 10.01
CA VAL A 448 2.90 17.94 9.15
C VAL A 448 4.38 17.61 8.92
N CYS A 449 4.68 16.38 8.50
CA CYS A 449 6.02 16.01 8.05
C CYS A 449 6.07 15.85 6.52
N ASP A 450 7.28 15.83 5.97
CA ASP A 450 7.56 15.78 4.53
C ASP A 450 7.55 14.37 3.92
N THR A 451 7.04 13.37 4.65
CA THR A 451 7.03 11.95 4.25
C THR A 451 5.61 11.41 4.05
N GLN A 452 5.50 10.19 3.55
CA GLN A 452 4.21 9.45 3.40
C GLN A 452 3.41 9.30 4.71
N HIS A 453 3.99 9.56 5.88
CA HIS A 453 3.26 9.60 7.15
C HIS A 453 2.23 10.75 7.20
N CYS A 454 2.51 11.84 6.50
CA CYS A 454 1.57 12.95 6.30
C CYS A 454 1.31 13.12 4.80
N GLN A 455 2.15 13.86 4.11
CA GLN A 455 2.13 14.06 2.66
C GLN A 455 3.57 14.24 2.18
N VAL A 456 3.91 13.69 1.02
CA VAL A 456 5.24 13.88 0.45
C VAL A 456 5.41 15.32 0.02
N TYR A 457 6.37 16.03 0.64
CA TYR A 457 6.69 17.42 0.31
C TYR A 457 8.06 17.51 -0.33
N GLY A 458 8.08 17.69 -1.64
CA GLY A 458 9.32 17.65 -2.43
C GLY A 458 10.07 18.97 -2.52
N GLY A 459 9.48 20.08 -2.04
CA GLY A 459 10.01 21.42 -2.21
C GLY A 459 10.01 21.87 -3.67
N VAL A 460 10.81 22.90 -4.00
CA VAL A 460 10.88 23.55 -5.32
C VAL A 460 11.22 22.58 -6.47
N LYS A 461 12.01 21.55 -6.19
CA LYS A 461 12.37 20.54 -7.21
C LYS A 461 11.14 19.79 -7.76
N SER A 462 10.12 19.60 -6.95
CA SER A 462 8.89 18.90 -7.35
C SER A 462 7.94 19.79 -8.15
N GLU A 463 8.02 21.09 -8.01
CA GLU A 463 7.07 22.01 -8.65
C GLU A 463 7.04 21.83 -10.18
N ARG A 464 5.86 21.83 -10.72
CA ARG A 464 5.59 21.80 -12.16
C ARG A 464 4.49 22.83 -12.46
N GLU A 465 4.65 23.57 -13.55
CA GLU A 465 3.69 24.59 -13.98
C GLU A 465 2.25 24.08 -13.94
N ARG A 466 2.01 22.91 -14.51
CA ARG A 466 0.68 22.31 -14.59
C ARG A 466 0.06 21.97 -13.23
N THR A 467 0.85 21.51 -12.25
CA THR A 467 0.35 21.24 -10.89
C THR A 467 0.19 22.52 -10.08
N ASN A 468 1.05 23.51 -10.32
CA ASN A 468 0.92 24.84 -9.71
C ASN A 468 -0.38 25.51 -10.18
N SER A 469 -0.65 25.50 -11.50
CA SER A 469 -1.90 26.04 -12.07
C SER A 469 -3.15 25.34 -11.51
N ALA A 470 -3.09 24.04 -11.25
CA ALA A 470 -4.20 23.32 -10.61
C ALA A 470 -4.44 23.78 -9.17
N ALA A 471 -3.38 24.02 -8.40
CA ALA A 471 -3.45 24.57 -7.04
C ALA A 471 -4.00 26.00 -7.06
N GLU A 472 -3.52 26.84 -7.98
CA GLU A 472 -3.97 28.23 -8.17
C GLU A 472 -5.46 28.32 -8.57
N ALA A 473 -5.90 27.45 -9.50
CA ALA A 473 -7.30 27.41 -9.93
C ALA A 473 -8.28 26.95 -8.84
N THR A 474 -7.76 26.41 -7.73
CA THR A 474 -8.55 25.90 -6.59
C THR A 474 -8.14 26.55 -5.27
N GLN A 475 -7.56 27.77 -5.33
CA GLN A 475 -7.07 28.47 -4.13
C GLN A 475 -8.12 28.51 -3.03
N GLY A 476 -7.69 28.19 -1.81
CA GLY A 476 -8.53 28.25 -0.62
C GLY A 476 -9.55 27.13 -0.49
N LEU A 477 -9.89 26.39 -1.55
CA LEU A 477 -10.93 25.37 -1.48
C LEU A 477 -10.48 24.16 -0.64
N ILE A 478 -11.35 23.78 0.31
CA ILE A 478 -11.20 22.62 1.18
C ILE A 478 -12.52 21.83 1.23
N LEU A 479 -12.42 20.56 1.65
CA LEU A 479 -13.57 19.68 1.88
C LEU A 479 -13.97 19.74 3.35
N GLU A 480 -15.26 19.92 3.60
CA GLU A 480 -15.83 19.96 4.94
C GLU A 480 -16.99 18.97 5.11
N TYR A 481 -17.13 18.48 6.32
CA TYR A 481 -18.30 17.77 6.79
C TYR A 481 -18.73 18.37 8.13
N ASN A 482 -19.98 18.81 8.23
CA ASN A 482 -20.48 19.53 9.41
C ASN A 482 -19.59 20.73 9.81
N ASN A 483 -19.22 21.57 8.85
CA ASN A 483 -18.37 22.76 9.01
C ASN A 483 -16.96 22.48 9.61
N LYS A 484 -16.43 21.28 9.42
CA LYS A 484 -15.07 20.91 9.84
C LYS A 484 -14.33 20.24 8.69
N PRO A 485 -13.02 20.54 8.50
CA PRO A 485 -12.22 19.83 7.51
C PRO A 485 -12.28 18.34 7.71
N ILE A 486 -12.45 17.59 6.63
CA ILE A 486 -12.51 16.12 6.65
C ILE A 486 -11.11 15.48 6.76
N GLU A 487 -11.06 14.21 7.07
CA GLU A 487 -9.88 13.34 6.85
C GLU A 487 -9.80 13.05 5.35
N ALA A 488 -9.19 13.95 4.57
CA ALA A 488 -9.10 13.84 3.11
C ALA A 488 -7.96 12.91 2.69
N VAL A 489 -8.09 11.63 3.03
CA VAL A 489 -7.09 10.59 2.71
C VAL A 489 -7.26 10.12 1.27
N PHE A 490 -6.15 9.68 0.67
CA PHE A 490 -6.09 9.21 -0.71
C PHE A 490 -5.07 8.10 -0.88
N SER A 491 -5.20 7.30 -1.93
CA SER A 491 -4.26 6.24 -2.27
C SER A 491 -3.99 6.19 -3.77
N SER A 492 -2.89 5.56 -4.16
CA SER A 492 -2.45 5.53 -5.56
C SER A 492 -3.47 4.87 -6.49
N ASN A 493 -3.98 3.70 -6.08
CA ASN A 493 -4.94 2.93 -6.88
C ASN A 493 -5.83 2.07 -5.97
N CYS A 494 -7.14 2.09 -6.14
CA CYS A 494 -8.08 1.31 -5.35
C CYS A 494 -8.32 -0.10 -5.88
N GLY A 495 -7.80 -0.46 -7.07
CA GLY A 495 -8.04 -1.76 -7.68
C GLY A 495 -9.46 -2.00 -8.17
N GLY A 496 -10.28 -0.95 -8.28
CA GLY A 496 -11.67 -0.99 -8.75
C GLY A 496 -12.70 -0.63 -7.68
N PHE A 497 -12.40 -0.82 -6.39
CA PHE A 497 -13.25 -0.38 -5.28
C PHE A 497 -12.44 0.35 -4.22
N THR A 498 -12.98 1.38 -3.60
CA THR A 498 -12.46 1.90 -2.34
C THR A 498 -13.05 1.12 -1.18
N GLN A 499 -12.45 1.22 0.00
CA GLN A 499 -13.03 0.68 1.24
C GLN A 499 -13.39 1.79 2.23
N SER A 500 -14.27 1.50 3.19
CA SER A 500 -14.56 2.43 4.26
C SER A 500 -13.39 2.55 5.25
N SER A 501 -13.32 3.67 5.95
CA SER A 501 -12.34 3.86 7.04
C SER A 501 -12.50 2.82 8.15
N LYS A 502 -13.74 2.41 8.45
CA LYS A 502 -14.06 1.37 9.43
C LYS A 502 -13.51 0.00 9.02
N GLU A 503 -13.70 -0.41 7.76
CA GLU A 503 -13.20 -1.69 7.24
C GLU A 503 -11.67 -1.73 7.20
N ALA A 504 -11.02 -0.58 6.95
CA ALA A 504 -9.57 -0.44 7.06
C ALA A 504 -9.02 -0.54 8.51
N GLY A 505 -9.91 -0.63 9.50
CA GLY A 505 -9.57 -0.67 10.93
C GLY A 505 -9.22 0.70 11.52
N TRP A 506 -9.74 1.79 10.91
CA TRP A 506 -9.62 3.16 11.37
C TRP A 506 -10.90 3.62 12.08
N PHE A 507 -10.97 4.91 12.48
CA PHE A 507 -12.20 5.49 12.99
C PHE A 507 -13.29 5.49 11.92
N ASP A 508 -14.50 5.14 12.31
CA ASP A 508 -15.67 5.21 11.42
C ASP A 508 -15.99 6.67 11.10
N THR A 509 -15.94 7.02 9.83
CA THR A 509 -16.23 8.37 9.35
C THR A 509 -17.33 8.33 8.29
N PRO A 510 -18.38 9.16 8.41
CA PRO A 510 -19.56 9.03 7.57
C PRO A 510 -19.35 9.39 6.09
N TYR A 511 -18.26 10.07 5.77
CA TYR A 511 -17.91 10.50 4.42
C TYR A 511 -16.84 9.62 3.73
N LEU A 512 -16.26 8.63 4.41
CA LEU A 512 -15.31 7.65 3.85
C LEU A 512 -15.98 6.29 3.70
N LYS A 513 -16.89 6.20 2.74
CA LYS A 513 -17.62 4.98 2.39
C LYS A 513 -16.98 4.25 1.21
N PRO A 514 -17.26 2.95 1.02
CA PRO A 514 -16.87 2.26 -0.19
C PRO A 514 -17.54 2.88 -1.41
N VAL A 515 -16.78 3.08 -2.48
CA VAL A 515 -17.33 3.49 -3.78
C VAL A 515 -16.68 2.70 -4.90
N SER A 516 -17.41 2.54 -6.01
CA SER A 516 -16.95 1.81 -7.19
C SER A 516 -16.20 2.73 -8.15
N ASP A 517 -15.04 2.27 -8.60
CA ASP A 517 -14.34 2.80 -9.79
C ASP A 517 -14.58 1.94 -11.04
N TYR A 518 -15.29 0.82 -10.91
CA TYR A 518 -15.73 0.05 -12.06
C TYR A 518 -16.83 0.79 -12.82
N ILE A 519 -16.90 0.54 -14.12
CA ILE A 519 -17.97 1.05 -14.96
C ILE A 519 -19.14 0.08 -14.84
N ASN A 520 -20.28 0.56 -14.33
CA ASN A 520 -21.54 -0.20 -14.13
C ASN A 520 -21.48 -1.38 -13.15
N LEU A 521 -20.56 -1.36 -12.17
CA LEU A 521 -20.51 -2.36 -11.11
C LEU A 521 -20.53 -1.69 -9.73
N GLU A 522 -21.44 -2.13 -8.84
CA GLU A 522 -21.53 -1.61 -7.49
C GLU A 522 -21.16 -2.70 -6.46
N PRO A 523 -20.45 -2.36 -5.36
CA PRO A 523 -19.96 -3.34 -4.39
C PRO A 523 -21.06 -4.19 -3.73
N GLU A 524 -22.25 -3.61 -3.55
CA GLU A 524 -23.39 -4.25 -2.88
C GLU A 524 -23.94 -5.46 -3.64
N ASN A 525 -23.70 -5.50 -4.94
CA ASN A 525 -24.17 -6.57 -5.83
C ASN A 525 -23.23 -7.78 -5.90
N PHE A 526 -22.08 -7.74 -5.18
CA PHE A 526 -21.09 -8.81 -5.25
C PHE A 526 -21.34 -9.92 -4.24
N GLU A 527 -21.17 -11.13 -4.73
CA GLU A 527 -21.03 -12.32 -3.93
C GLU A 527 -19.55 -12.54 -3.54
N PRO A 528 -19.25 -13.21 -2.43
CA PRO A 528 -17.89 -13.46 -1.99
C PRO A 528 -16.93 -13.98 -3.07
N TYR A 529 -17.34 -14.94 -3.89
CA TYR A 529 -16.50 -15.51 -4.95
C TYR A 529 -16.17 -14.54 -6.07
N ASN A 530 -16.98 -13.49 -6.29
CA ASN A 530 -16.75 -12.51 -7.36
C ASN A 530 -15.43 -11.74 -7.18
N PHE A 531 -14.99 -11.52 -5.94
CA PHE A 531 -13.69 -10.85 -5.71
C PHE A 531 -12.53 -11.60 -6.33
N SER A 532 -12.57 -12.93 -6.32
CA SER A 532 -11.56 -13.74 -6.97
C SER A 532 -11.59 -13.55 -8.49
N LEU A 533 -12.78 -13.58 -9.08
CA LEU A 533 -12.94 -13.37 -10.52
C LEU A 533 -12.49 -11.97 -10.94
N LEU A 534 -12.84 -10.92 -10.17
CA LEU A 534 -12.41 -9.55 -10.48
C LEU A 534 -10.90 -9.35 -10.42
N LEU A 535 -10.20 -10.10 -9.56
CA LEU A 535 -8.75 -10.04 -9.48
C LEU A 535 -8.08 -10.76 -10.65
N GLN A 536 -8.69 -11.81 -11.16
CA GLN A 536 -8.20 -12.63 -12.27
C GLN A 536 -8.63 -12.09 -13.64
N TYR A 537 -9.88 -11.67 -13.74
CA TYR A 537 -10.53 -11.15 -14.97
C TYR A 537 -10.99 -9.71 -14.74
N PRO A 538 -10.06 -8.75 -14.74
CA PRO A 538 -10.36 -7.38 -14.36
C PRO A 538 -11.30 -6.71 -15.35
N GLN A 539 -12.49 -6.34 -14.85
CA GLN A 539 -13.50 -5.58 -15.59
C GLN A 539 -13.03 -4.14 -15.85
N ASP A 540 -13.77 -3.44 -16.67
CA ASP A 540 -13.47 -2.06 -17.02
C ASP A 540 -13.68 -1.11 -15.84
N ALA A 541 -12.66 -0.34 -15.52
CA ALA A 541 -12.63 0.57 -14.40
C ALA A 541 -11.87 1.85 -14.74
N TYR A 542 -12.28 2.98 -14.17
CA TYR A 542 -11.55 4.24 -14.29
C TYR A 542 -10.11 4.13 -13.79
N SER A 543 -9.88 3.34 -12.75
CA SER A 543 -8.55 3.10 -12.18
C SER A 543 -7.68 2.12 -13.00
N LYS A 544 -8.23 1.44 -14.02
CA LYS A 544 -7.54 0.50 -14.90
C LYS A 544 -6.88 1.19 -16.10
N TYR A 545 -7.58 2.13 -16.72
CA TYR A 545 -7.28 2.63 -18.08
C TYR A 545 -6.31 3.81 -18.14
N PHE A 546 -5.87 4.35 -17.02
CA PHE A 546 -5.00 5.50 -17.06
C PHE A 546 -3.60 5.15 -17.59
N ASN A 547 -3.27 5.62 -18.81
CA ASN A 547 -2.07 5.24 -19.56
C ASN A 547 -0.72 5.66 -18.93
N ASN A 548 -0.73 6.54 -17.95
CA ASN A 548 0.47 7.09 -17.34
C ASN A 548 0.92 6.38 -16.07
N VAL A 549 0.28 5.27 -15.69
CA VAL A 549 0.56 4.51 -14.47
C VAL A 549 0.84 3.05 -14.80
N SER A 550 1.75 2.42 -14.06
CA SER A 550 2.07 1.00 -14.25
C SER A 550 0.81 0.12 -14.09
N LYS A 551 0.59 -0.80 -15.01
CA LYS A 551 -0.51 -1.77 -14.94
C LYS A 551 -0.49 -2.58 -13.65
N SER A 552 0.71 -2.82 -13.08
CA SER A 552 0.87 -3.50 -11.78
C SER A 552 0.32 -2.70 -10.58
N ASN A 553 -0.05 -1.41 -10.75
CA ASN A 553 -0.76 -0.68 -9.71
C ASN A 553 -2.23 -1.11 -9.60
N PHE A 554 -2.85 -1.51 -10.72
CA PHE A 554 -4.23 -1.98 -10.75
C PHE A 554 -4.35 -3.46 -10.41
N ARG A 555 -3.45 -4.32 -10.96
CA ARG A 555 -3.37 -5.76 -10.65
C ARG A 555 -1.92 -6.14 -10.44
N TRP A 556 -1.68 -6.87 -9.37
CA TRP A 556 -0.36 -7.33 -8.98
C TRP A 556 -0.39 -8.78 -8.49
N VAL A 557 0.75 -9.43 -8.54
CA VAL A 557 0.92 -10.78 -8.05
C VAL A 557 2.18 -10.89 -7.20
N ARG A 558 2.16 -11.76 -6.20
CA ARG A 558 3.36 -12.12 -5.41
C ARG A 558 3.39 -13.63 -5.24
N TYR A 559 4.56 -14.19 -5.41
CA TYR A 559 4.85 -15.60 -5.10
C TYR A 559 5.80 -15.62 -3.91
N VAL A 560 5.29 -16.03 -2.75
CA VAL A 560 6.02 -15.96 -1.48
C VAL A 560 6.32 -17.38 -1.00
N GLU A 561 7.57 -17.80 -1.08
CA GLU A 561 8.01 -19.11 -0.58
C GLU A 561 7.85 -19.17 0.95
N GLU A 562 7.50 -20.36 1.48
CA GLU A 562 7.32 -20.58 2.91
C GLU A 562 8.52 -20.12 3.75
N PRO A 563 9.78 -20.41 3.39
CA PRO A 563 10.93 -19.95 4.17
C PRO A 563 11.07 -18.43 4.23
N ILE A 564 10.68 -17.73 3.16
CA ILE A 564 10.65 -16.26 3.12
C ILE A 564 9.57 -15.76 4.07
N LEU A 565 8.35 -16.27 3.91
CA LEU A 565 7.20 -15.87 4.73
C LEU A 565 7.45 -16.11 6.23
N ARG A 566 8.04 -17.26 6.57
CA ARG A 566 8.41 -17.61 7.94
C ARG A 566 9.35 -16.58 8.56
N GLN A 567 10.38 -16.13 7.84
CA GLN A 567 11.28 -15.08 8.32
C GLN A 567 10.58 -13.75 8.51
N VAL A 568 9.74 -13.35 7.54
CA VAL A 568 8.96 -12.10 7.63
C VAL A 568 7.99 -12.13 8.82
N VAL A 569 7.29 -13.24 9.03
CA VAL A 569 6.37 -13.44 10.16
C VAL A 569 7.13 -13.43 11.49
N ALA A 570 8.32 -14.03 11.54
CA ALA A 570 9.15 -14.10 12.74
C ALA A 570 9.61 -12.72 13.23
N HIS A 571 9.63 -11.67 12.40
CA HIS A 571 9.86 -10.28 12.85
C HIS A 571 8.80 -9.80 13.85
N LYS A 572 7.61 -10.40 13.87
CA LYS A 572 6.55 -10.12 14.83
C LYS A 572 6.39 -11.22 15.86
N LYS A 573 6.36 -12.47 15.42
CA LYS A 573 6.23 -13.65 16.26
C LYS A 573 6.76 -14.86 15.52
N ASP A 574 7.69 -15.59 16.12
CA ASP A 574 8.09 -16.90 15.59
C ASP A 574 6.98 -17.93 15.88
N ILE A 575 6.44 -18.51 14.84
CA ILE A 575 5.40 -19.54 14.88
C ILE A 575 5.84 -20.84 14.19
N GLY A 576 7.14 -20.96 13.90
CA GLY A 576 7.71 -22.12 13.22
C GLY A 576 7.38 -22.15 11.71
N LYS A 577 7.46 -23.33 11.10
CA LYS A 577 7.15 -23.54 9.68
C LYS A 577 5.67 -23.20 9.41
N ILE A 578 5.42 -22.36 8.41
CA ILE A 578 4.07 -21.92 8.06
C ILE A 578 3.31 -23.07 7.38
N LYS A 579 2.15 -23.39 7.88
CA LYS A 579 1.25 -24.40 7.34
C LYS A 579 0.20 -23.79 6.43
N GLU A 580 -0.45 -22.72 6.92
CA GLU A 580 -1.61 -22.10 6.26
C GLU A 580 -1.75 -20.62 6.59
N ILE A 581 -2.39 -19.89 5.68
CA ILE A 581 -2.89 -18.53 5.87
C ILE A 581 -4.41 -18.58 5.70
N ILE A 582 -5.13 -18.08 6.70
CA ILE A 582 -6.59 -18.12 6.76
C ILE A 582 -7.13 -16.70 6.74
N ILE A 583 -8.01 -16.38 5.82
CA ILE A 583 -8.72 -15.10 5.78
C ILE A 583 -9.93 -15.21 6.69
N LEU A 584 -9.91 -14.46 7.80
CA LEU A 584 -10.96 -14.43 8.81
C LEU A 584 -11.88 -13.23 8.68
N GLY A 585 -11.60 -12.29 7.80
CA GLY A 585 -12.43 -11.13 7.60
C GLY A 585 -12.07 -10.37 6.34
N ARG A 586 -13.11 -9.91 5.66
CA ARG A 586 -13.06 -9.12 4.43
C ARG A 586 -14.18 -8.08 4.44
N GLY A 587 -13.91 -6.86 4.01
CA GLY A 587 -14.92 -5.82 3.84
C GLY A 587 -15.74 -6.02 2.56
N HIS A 588 -16.84 -5.27 2.44
CA HIS A 588 -17.78 -5.33 1.30
C HIS A 588 -17.09 -5.00 -0.05
N SER A 589 -16.02 -4.23 -0.01
CA SER A 589 -15.20 -3.91 -1.20
C SER A 589 -14.10 -4.94 -1.49
N GLY A 590 -14.08 -6.08 -0.80
CA GLY A 590 -13.13 -7.16 -1.02
C GLY A 590 -11.77 -7.01 -0.31
N TYR A 591 -11.53 -5.93 0.42
CA TYR A 591 -10.28 -5.77 1.18
C TYR A 591 -10.24 -6.68 2.40
N VAL A 592 -9.13 -7.38 2.58
CA VAL A 592 -8.89 -8.27 3.73
C VAL A 592 -8.56 -7.42 4.96
N ASN A 593 -9.29 -7.61 6.04
CA ASN A 593 -9.12 -6.88 7.30
C ASN A 593 -8.69 -7.77 8.47
N LYS A 594 -8.75 -9.10 8.33
CA LYS A 594 -8.32 -10.03 9.37
C LYS A 594 -7.75 -11.31 8.77
N VAL A 595 -6.52 -11.64 9.18
CA VAL A 595 -5.79 -12.83 8.72
C VAL A 595 -5.26 -13.59 9.93
N LYS A 596 -5.35 -14.93 9.88
CA LYS A 596 -4.67 -15.85 10.81
C LYS A 596 -3.62 -16.62 10.04
N ILE A 597 -2.39 -16.64 10.55
CA ILE A 597 -1.29 -17.45 10.03
C ILE A 597 -1.04 -18.56 11.04
N THR A 598 -1.06 -19.82 10.58
CA THR A 598 -0.82 -20.99 11.41
C THR A 598 0.52 -21.62 11.05
N GLY A 599 1.36 -21.83 12.03
CA GLY A 599 2.64 -22.52 11.90
C GLY A 599 2.73 -23.75 12.79
N THR A 600 3.91 -24.40 12.78
CA THR A 600 4.17 -25.60 13.59
C THR A 600 4.32 -25.31 15.08
N ALA A 601 4.66 -24.07 15.45
CA ALA A 601 4.90 -23.66 16.83
C ALA A 601 3.89 -22.61 17.35
N GLY A 602 2.82 -22.36 16.61
CA GLY A 602 1.78 -21.44 17.07
C GLY A 602 1.03 -20.71 15.94
N THR A 603 0.34 -19.64 16.31
CA THR A 603 -0.47 -18.84 15.41
C THR A 603 -0.19 -17.34 15.59
N LEU A 604 -0.43 -16.56 14.51
CA LEU A 604 -0.39 -15.10 14.52
C LEU A 604 -1.68 -14.58 13.87
N ILE A 605 -2.33 -13.62 14.52
CA ILE A 605 -3.50 -12.92 13.97
C ILE A 605 -3.09 -11.47 13.65
N LEU A 606 -3.45 -11.03 12.45
CA LEU A 606 -3.23 -9.67 11.94
C LEU A 606 -4.60 -9.03 11.67
N THR A 607 -4.83 -7.82 12.21
CA THR A 607 -6.15 -7.14 12.14
C THR A 607 -6.09 -5.71 11.62
N LYS A 608 -4.90 -5.20 11.30
CA LYS A 608 -4.71 -3.85 10.79
C LYS A 608 -4.12 -3.92 9.38
N GLU A 609 -4.61 -3.07 8.49
CA GLU A 609 -4.18 -2.98 7.10
C GLU A 609 -2.64 -2.97 6.97
N ASN A 610 -1.97 -2.09 7.69
CA ASN A 610 -0.51 -1.96 7.66
C ASN A 610 0.23 -3.21 8.18
N GLN A 611 -0.36 -3.96 9.12
CA GLN A 611 0.23 -5.21 9.61
C GLN A 611 0.08 -6.33 8.59
N ILE A 612 -1.10 -6.46 7.98
CA ILE A 612 -1.36 -7.45 6.93
C ILE A 612 -0.39 -7.25 5.78
N LYS A 613 -0.24 -6.02 5.29
CA LYS A 613 0.71 -5.69 4.23
C LYS A 613 2.17 -6.00 4.61
N LYS A 614 2.55 -5.75 5.85
CA LYS A 614 3.94 -5.88 6.31
C LYS A 614 4.40 -7.31 6.55
N TYR A 615 3.51 -8.21 6.95
CA TYR A 615 3.92 -9.53 7.45
C TYR A 615 3.54 -10.69 6.51
N LEU A 616 3.11 -10.43 5.28
CA LEU A 616 2.73 -11.46 4.31
C LEU A 616 3.67 -11.60 3.11
N ALA A 617 4.66 -10.72 2.95
CA ALA A 617 5.62 -10.78 1.84
C ALA A 617 6.90 -10.02 2.20
N LEU A 618 7.96 -10.16 1.40
CA LEU A 618 9.13 -9.29 1.49
C LEU A 618 8.74 -7.83 1.26
N GLY A 619 9.20 -6.93 2.13
CA GLY A 619 8.81 -5.53 2.12
C GLY A 619 7.33 -5.34 2.47
N LEU A 620 6.58 -4.67 1.60
CA LEU A 620 5.15 -4.43 1.80
C LEU A 620 4.35 -4.97 0.62
N LEU A 621 3.23 -5.65 0.90
CA LEU A 621 2.20 -5.85 -0.13
C LEU A 621 1.64 -4.48 -0.56
N ARG A 622 1.24 -4.37 -1.82
CA ARG A 622 0.71 -3.10 -2.35
C ARG A 622 -0.58 -2.66 -1.68
N SER A 623 -1.47 -3.63 -1.37
CA SER A 623 -2.78 -3.41 -0.74
C SER A 623 -3.19 -4.63 0.08
N THR A 624 -4.35 -4.57 0.73
CA THR A 624 -5.00 -5.73 1.33
C THR A 624 -6.17 -6.26 0.48
N TYR A 625 -6.35 -5.77 -0.74
CA TYR A 625 -7.28 -6.33 -1.71
C TYR A 625 -6.60 -7.47 -2.47
N PHE A 626 -6.72 -8.70 -1.97
CA PHE A 626 -6.10 -9.89 -2.55
C PHE A 626 -6.85 -11.18 -2.23
N THR A 627 -6.58 -12.23 -3.02
CA THR A 627 -6.87 -13.64 -2.70
C THR A 627 -5.56 -14.41 -2.57
N ILE A 628 -5.59 -15.57 -1.91
CA ILE A 628 -4.40 -16.39 -1.64
C ILE A 628 -4.64 -17.80 -2.15
N GLU A 629 -3.64 -18.36 -2.83
CA GLU A 629 -3.62 -19.76 -3.22
C GLU A 629 -2.36 -20.44 -2.69
N PRO A 630 -2.48 -21.59 -2.01
CA PRO A 630 -1.33 -22.37 -1.60
C PRO A 630 -0.70 -23.08 -2.80
N VAL A 631 0.63 -23.23 -2.76
CA VAL A 631 1.40 -24.10 -3.64
C VAL A 631 1.95 -25.23 -2.79
N LEU A 632 1.55 -26.45 -3.10
CA LEU A 632 1.98 -27.64 -2.36
C LEU A 632 3.11 -28.36 -3.11
N GLU A 633 4.03 -28.94 -2.35
CA GLU A 633 5.04 -29.86 -2.83
C GLU A 633 5.14 -31.02 -1.84
N ASN A 634 4.91 -32.26 -2.31
CA ASN A 634 4.87 -33.46 -1.47
C ASN A 634 3.94 -33.32 -0.25
N GLY A 635 2.72 -32.75 -0.46
CA GLY A 635 1.70 -32.57 0.58
C GLY A 635 2.02 -31.50 1.63
N SER A 636 3.11 -30.74 1.47
CA SER A 636 3.48 -29.64 2.37
C SER A 636 3.44 -28.32 1.63
N THR A 637 3.12 -27.24 2.35
CA THR A 637 3.13 -25.90 1.79
C THR A 637 4.54 -25.48 1.40
N LYS A 638 4.74 -25.20 0.11
CA LYS A 638 5.97 -24.68 -0.48
C LYS A 638 5.95 -23.16 -0.58
N ALA A 639 4.83 -22.60 -1.01
CA ALA A 639 4.66 -21.18 -1.23
C ALA A 639 3.19 -20.78 -1.16
N PHE A 640 2.94 -19.47 -1.21
CA PHE A 640 1.63 -18.87 -1.40
C PHE A 640 1.67 -17.90 -2.58
N ILE A 641 0.67 -17.95 -3.44
CA ILE A 641 0.45 -16.96 -4.49
C ILE A 641 -0.63 -16.00 -4.02
N PHE A 642 -0.30 -14.71 -4.07
CA PHE A 642 -1.25 -13.62 -3.81
C PHE A 642 -1.62 -12.99 -5.14
N TYR A 643 -2.89 -13.02 -5.48
CA TYR A 643 -3.46 -12.25 -6.58
C TYR A 643 -4.11 -11.01 -5.99
N GLY A 644 -3.61 -9.83 -6.32
CA GLY A 644 -4.07 -8.62 -5.67
C GLY A 644 -4.40 -7.47 -6.61
N GLY A 645 -5.10 -6.49 -6.07
CA GLY A 645 -5.49 -5.28 -6.78
C GLY A 645 -5.24 -4.01 -5.97
N GLY A 646 -4.89 -2.94 -6.69
CA GLY A 646 -4.67 -1.63 -6.09
C GLY A 646 -3.32 -1.42 -5.41
N TRP A 647 -3.03 -0.16 -5.06
CA TRP A 647 -1.83 0.25 -4.32
C TRP A 647 -2.17 1.33 -3.30
N GLY A 648 -2.00 1.02 -2.04
CA GLY A 648 -2.30 1.86 -0.89
C GLY A 648 -3.36 1.25 0.01
N HIS A 649 -3.93 2.09 0.86
CA HIS A 649 -4.96 1.66 1.81
C HIS A 649 -6.37 1.58 1.22
N GLY A 650 -6.61 2.13 0.01
CA GLY A 650 -7.90 2.06 -0.67
C GLY A 650 -9.03 2.89 -0.04
N VAL A 651 -8.75 3.79 0.88
CA VAL A 651 -9.76 4.66 1.54
C VAL A 651 -9.73 6.04 0.92
N GLY A 652 -10.89 6.65 0.67
CA GLY A 652 -11.03 7.97 0.07
C GLY A 652 -10.64 7.99 -1.41
N LEU A 653 -10.02 9.08 -1.89
CA LEU A 653 -9.75 9.23 -3.32
C LEU A 653 -8.74 8.21 -3.86
N CYS A 654 -9.12 7.58 -4.97
CA CYS A 654 -8.23 6.81 -5.82
C CYS A 654 -7.57 7.74 -6.84
N GLN A 655 -6.26 7.98 -6.74
CA GLN A 655 -5.55 8.91 -7.64
C GLN A 655 -5.67 8.49 -9.11
N THR A 656 -5.45 7.20 -9.40
CA THR A 656 -5.58 6.68 -10.77
C THR A 656 -7.02 6.74 -11.26
N GLY A 657 -8.00 6.43 -10.38
CA GLY A 657 -9.43 6.54 -10.70
C GLY A 657 -9.86 7.99 -10.96
N ALA A 658 -9.35 8.95 -10.18
CA ALA A 658 -9.56 10.37 -10.45
C ALA A 658 -9.02 10.78 -11.83
N GLY A 659 -7.86 10.20 -12.23
CA GLY A 659 -7.31 10.38 -13.57
C GLY A 659 -8.24 9.87 -14.66
N GLY A 660 -8.73 8.63 -14.54
CA GLY A 660 -9.66 8.03 -15.52
C GLY A 660 -11.01 8.76 -15.58
N ARG A 661 -11.55 9.20 -14.43
CA ARG A 661 -12.80 10.01 -14.37
C ARG A 661 -12.63 11.35 -15.06
N ALA A 662 -11.50 12.01 -14.83
CA ALA A 662 -11.21 13.28 -15.50
C ALA A 662 -11.02 13.10 -17.02
N GLU A 663 -10.41 11.99 -17.49
CA GLU A 663 -10.35 11.65 -18.93
C GLU A 663 -11.73 11.36 -19.53
N SER A 664 -12.67 10.86 -18.72
CA SER A 664 -14.06 10.67 -19.14
C SER A 664 -14.91 11.95 -19.14
N GLY A 665 -14.32 13.11 -18.78
CA GLY A 665 -14.95 14.42 -18.80
C GLY A 665 -15.52 14.91 -17.46
N GLN A 666 -15.31 14.17 -16.36
CA GLN A 666 -15.74 14.62 -15.02
C GLN A 666 -14.86 15.77 -14.50
N ASP A 667 -15.48 16.79 -13.92
CA ASP A 667 -14.77 17.89 -13.28
C ASP A 667 -14.28 17.49 -11.86
N PHE A 668 -13.47 18.36 -11.26
CA PHE A 668 -12.91 18.09 -9.92
C PHE A 668 -13.98 17.96 -8.82
N LYS A 669 -15.16 18.62 -8.98
CA LYS A 669 -16.25 18.54 -8.00
C LYS A 669 -16.94 17.18 -8.07
N GLU A 670 -17.25 16.72 -9.28
CA GLU A 670 -17.82 15.39 -9.51
C GLU A 670 -16.87 14.29 -8.99
N ILE A 671 -15.56 14.43 -9.26
CA ILE A 671 -14.55 13.50 -8.75
C ILE A 671 -14.54 13.50 -7.22
N LEU A 672 -14.50 14.66 -6.56
CA LEU A 672 -14.44 14.75 -5.11
C LEU A 672 -15.70 14.22 -4.42
N THR A 673 -16.89 14.55 -4.94
CA THR A 673 -18.16 14.09 -4.37
C THR A 673 -18.41 12.60 -4.61
N HIS A 674 -17.77 12.00 -5.61
CA HIS A 674 -17.76 10.56 -5.79
C HIS A 674 -17.01 9.84 -4.66
N TYR A 675 -15.79 10.29 -4.31
CA TYR A 675 -14.96 9.61 -3.32
C TYR A 675 -15.24 9.99 -1.87
N TYR A 676 -15.84 11.16 -1.64
CA TYR A 676 -16.20 11.64 -0.30
C TYR A 676 -17.68 12.00 -0.29
N THR A 677 -18.48 11.24 0.45
CA THR A 677 -19.93 11.38 0.46
C THR A 677 -20.39 12.49 1.41
N ASN A 678 -21.43 13.24 1.02
CA ASN A 678 -22.07 14.26 1.87
C ASN A 678 -21.10 15.34 2.37
N ILE A 679 -20.17 15.78 1.52
CA ILE A 679 -19.20 16.85 1.83
C ILE A 679 -19.60 18.15 1.17
N ASP A 680 -19.14 19.26 1.76
CA ASP A 680 -19.17 20.59 1.18
C ASP A 680 -17.79 21.01 0.70
N ILE A 681 -17.72 21.75 -0.40
CA ILE A 681 -16.50 22.41 -0.88
C ILE A 681 -16.61 23.89 -0.48
N LYS A 682 -15.70 24.37 0.38
CA LYS A 682 -15.73 25.75 0.93
C LYS A 682 -14.36 26.41 0.89
N ASP A 683 -14.33 27.73 0.89
CA ASP A 683 -13.06 28.47 1.01
C ASP A 683 -12.63 28.55 2.48
N ILE A 684 -11.38 28.18 2.76
CA ILE A 684 -10.78 28.24 4.11
C ILE A 684 -10.75 29.63 4.69
N ARG A 685 -10.82 30.65 3.85
CA ARG A 685 -10.82 32.09 4.25
C ARG A 685 -12.18 32.59 4.75
N ASP A 686 -13.21 31.81 4.52
CA ASP A 686 -14.59 32.15 4.99
C ASP A 686 -14.79 31.83 6.48
N LYS A 687 -13.77 31.32 7.14
CA LYS A 687 -13.76 30.97 8.59
C LYS A 687 -13.44 32.14 9.49
#